data_badc5e2bc14da913421d35425419c517
#
_entry.id   badc5e2bc14da913421d35425419c517
#
_cell.length_a   1.000
_cell.length_b   1.000
_cell.length_c   1.000
_cell.angle_alpha   90.00
_cell.angle_beta   90.00
_cell.angle_gamma   90.00
#
_symmetry.space_group_name_H-M   'P 1'
#
loop_
_entity.id
_entity.type
_entity.pdbx_description
1 polymer ?
#
loop_
_entity_poly.entity_id
_entity_poly.type
_entity_poly.pdbx_seq_one_letter_code
_entity_poly.pdbx_strand_id
1 'polypeptide(L)'
;MKYSAFISYNHRDRTWAVWLHRALERYSIPARLRGRMSPFGPLGKRLPPVFRDRDELAAGADLADAVRQGLEDSAFLIVICSPNGARSRWVNEEIRAFIAMGRRDRIRLIIVSGEPMSADPELAALPPAILEGAEGEPLAADARPGQDGKQGAKLKLLAGLLGVPFDELRQREAARRQRRLAIIAGASSIGFAVTTGLAIAAVIARSQAEDARRIAEQRTMTAERTLSFVKGMFRVSDPSIAQGEGEKITAREVVDRGARMLETGLEKEPAAKADLGVTLAEVYNALGLYQRGYEIVGATLKLRHNEDDVRVRQLTTLGETQALLGDYARASENFRHARGLFGAPRVTLGLRARVLFDLGQVQSGEGDTKAAEGLLREALAIHRGLGEESRADVARDLEALSANAFFNHDLAAARKLVMEALGIRLAVEGENSPSVTDNRNTLATIAYASGDLKGAEALYRGNLARDERVLGPKHPDLGITLNNLARMLIDQRRFAEAGPLMERAIAVVEGQRGKKVDDLVFFYGNLAIVRSNSGRAAAAAPLFAHAAQLGRETGHPMLGPVLNDAAESACNAGDTGRGLALLDEAAPLIGQDYAATPWRAAWLGNVRGACLARAGRRAEGAALITQTAAAVEQRWAPATFIGAAMRAHQGLLR
;
A
#
# COMPACT_ATOMS: atom_id res chain seq x y z
N MET A 1 29.85 -18.92 -20.25
CA MET A 1 28.66 -18.07 -20.16
C MET A 1 27.58 -18.82 -19.42
N LYS A 2 27.10 -18.28 -18.32
CA LYS A 2 26.07 -18.90 -17.47
C LYS A 2 24.68 -18.80 -18.10
N TYR A 3 24.43 -17.67 -18.80
CA TYR A 3 23.16 -17.37 -19.43
C TYR A 3 23.29 -17.32 -20.97
N SER A 4 22.23 -17.74 -21.67
CA SER A 4 22.16 -17.61 -23.13
C SER A 4 21.95 -16.16 -23.57
N ALA A 5 21.21 -15.40 -22.79
CA ALA A 5 20.98 -13.98 -23.04
C ALA A 5 20.59 -13.25 -21.75
N PHE A 6 20.84 -11.94 -21.74
CA PHE A 6 20.29 -10.98 -20.80
C PHE A 6 19.14 -10.22 -21.49
N ILE A 7 17.99 -10.07 -20.85
CA ILE A 7 16.88 -9.28 -21.38
C ILE A 7 16.88 -7.91 -20.71
N SER A 8 17.26 -6.89 -21.50
CA SER A 8 17.21 -5.47 -21.12
C SER A 8 15.87 -4.88 -21.52
N TYR A 9 15.18 -4.25 -20.58
CA TYR A 9 13.85 -3.69 -20.83
C TYR A 9 13.50 -2.57 -19.84
N ASN A 10 12.57 -1.69 -20.23
CA ASN A 10 11.96 -0.74 -19.31
C ASN A 10 10.85 -1.42 -18.51
N HIS A 11 10.69 -1.08 -17.24
CA HIS A 11 9.68 -1.67 -16.35
C HIS A 11 8.24 -1.62 -16.91
N ARG A 12 7.92 -0.62 -17.73
CA ARG A 12 6.63 -0.51 -18.44
C ARG A 12 6.42 -1.59 -19.48
N ASP A 13 7.51 -2.20 -19.98
CA ASP A 13 7.50 -3.27 -20.97
C ASP A 13 7.62 -4.67 -20.33
N ARG A 14 7.45 -4.79 -19.03
CA ARG A 14 7.58 -6.05 -18.25
C ARG A 14 6.76 -7.20 -18.85
N THR A 15 5.57 -6.92 -19.36
CA THR A 15 4.73 -7.94 -20.00
C THR A 15 5.42 -8.60 -21.19
N TRP A 16 6.14 -7.83 -21.98
CA TRP A 16 6.94 -8.31 -23.10
C TRP A 16 8.17 -9.09 -22.64
N ALA A 17 8.86 -8.60 -21.60
CA ALA A 17 10.02 -9.28 -21.03
C ALA A 17 9.63 -10.65 -20.47
N VAL A 18 8.52 -10.73 -19.72
CA VAL A 18 7.99 -12.00 -19.18
C VAL A 18 7.61 -12.96 -20.30
N TRP A 19 6.92 -12.47 -21.33
CA TRP A 19 6.55 -13.29 -22.48
C TRP A 19 7.78 -13.82 -23.20
N LEU A 20 8.75 -12.95 -23.49
CA LEU A 20 9.95 -13.31 -24.23
C LEU A 20 10.81 -14.30 -23.44
N HIS A 21 11.06 -14.03 -22.18
CA HIS A 21 11.79 -14.93 -21.27
C HIS A 21 11.18 -16.35 -21.33
N ARG A 22 9.87 -16.47 -21.09
CA ARG A 22 9.17 -17.77 -21.14
C ARG A 22 9.23 -18.40 -22.54
N ALA A 23 9.15 -17.60 -23.58
CA ALA A 23 9.15 -18.08 -24.96
C ALA A 23 10.52 -18.67 -25.37
N LEU A 24 11.61 -18.06 -24.89
CA LEU A 24 12.98 -18.52 -25.12
C LEU A 24 13.31 -19.78 -24.28
N GLU A 25 13.00 -19.78 -22.99
CA GLU A 25 13.31 -20.91 -22.13
C GLU A 25 12.51 -22.17 -22.47
N ARG A 26 11.26 -22.00 -22.96
CA ARG A 26 10.44 -23.13 -23.41
C ARG A 26 10.76 -23.63 -24.80
N TYR A 27 11.63 -22.91 -25.54
CA TYR A 27 11.93 -23.33 -26.91
C TYR A 27 12.75 -24.63 -26.91
N SER A 28 12.23 -25.63 -27.61
CA SER A 28 12.92 -26.91 -27.79
C SER A 28 13.76 -26.87 -29.07
N ILE A 29 15.08 -26.86 -28.88
CA ILE A 29 16.05 -26.87 -29.98
C ILE A 29 15.89 -28.14 -30.81
N PRO A 30 15.72 -28.03 -32.14
CA PRO A 30 15.59 -29.16 -33.05
C PRO A 30 16.77 -30.16 -32.90
N ALA A 31 16.45 -31.47 -32.92
CA ALA A 31 17.43 -32.53 -32.67
C ALA A 31 18.70 -32.43 -33.51
N ARG A 32 18.59 -32.02 -34.79
CA ARG A 32 19.75 -31.89 -35.69
C ARG A 32 20.63 -30.66 -35.40
N LEU A 33 20.15 -29.70 -34.65
CA LEU A 33 20.95 -28.55 -34.24
C LEU A 33 21.68 -28.82 -32.91
N ARG A 34 21.28 -29.87 -32.19
CA ARG A 34 21.94 -30.24 -30.95
C ARG A 34 23.37 -30.69 -31.20
N GLY A 35 24.28 -30.29 -30.31
CA GLY A 35 25.69 -30.56 -30.43
C GLY A 35 26.45 -29.52 -31.33
N ARG A 36 25.76 -28.69 -32.11
CA ARG A 36 26.44 -27.57 -32.81
C ARG A 36 27.00 -26.58 -31.81
N MET A 37 28.18 -26.06 -32.08
CA MET A 37 28.79 -25.01 -31.26
C MET A 37 28.05 -23.68 -31.44
N SER A 38 27.79 -23.02 -30.34
CA SER A 38 27.19 -21.70 -30.26
C SER A 38 28.00 -20.79 -29.34
N PRO A 39 27.75 -19.48 -29.28
CA PRO A 39 28.46 -18.58 -28.36
C PRO A 39 28.33 -18.94 -26.87
N PHE A 40 27.37 -19.76 -26.49
CA PHE A 40 27.19 -20.27 -25.12
C PHE A 40 27.55 -21.75 -24.98
N GLY A 41 28.26 -22.32 -25.94
CA GLY A 41 28.71 -23.73 -25.93
C GLY A 41 27.86 -24.64 -26.84
N PRO A 42 27.99 -25.99 -26.73
CA PRO A 42 27.24 -26.92 -27.56
C PRO A 42 25.75 -26.84 -27.26
N LEU A 43 24.94 -26.78 -28.34
CA LEU A 43 23.47 -26.68 -28.22
C LEU A 43 22.87 -27.94 -27.59
N GLY A 44 22.19 -27.81 -26.47
CA GLY A 44 21.44 -28.85 -25.78
C GLY A 44 20.01 -29.01 -26.32
N LYS A 45 19.13 -29.57 -25.50
CA LYS A 45 17.68 -29.69 -25.79
C LYS A 45 16.95 -28.35 -25.68
N ARG A 46 17.42 -27.47 -24.83
CA ARG A 46 16.91 -26.09 -24.60
C ARG A 46 18.08 -25.12 -24.59
N LEU A 47 17.76 -23.83 -24.68
CA LEU A 47 18.73 -22.78 -24.42
C LEU A 47 19.17 -22.83 -22.95
N PRO A 48 20.42 -22.46 -22.61
CA PRO A 48 20.78 -22.12 -21.25
C PRO A 48 19.81 -21.04 -20.69
N PRO A 49 19.70 -20.92 -19.35
CA PRO A 49 18.82 -19.92 -18.75
C PRO A 49 19.00 -18.53 -19.37
N VAL A 50 17.91 -17.78 -19.42
CA VAL A 50 17.90 -16.40 -19.88
C VAL A 50 17.81 -15.52 -18.64
N PHE A 51 18.76 -14.63 -18.44
CA PHE A 51 18.73 -13.69 -17.33
C PHE A 51 17.73 -12.55 -17.61
N ARG A 52 16.88 -12.29 -16.64
CA ARG A 52 15.93 -11.19 -16.69
C ARG A 52 16.03 -10.38 -15.41
N ASP A 53 16.24 -9.06 -15.56
CA ASP A 53 16.43 -8.07 -14.51
C ASP A 53 15.45 -8.23 -13.31
N ARG A 54 15.93 -7.98 -12.10
CA ARG A 54 15.26 -7.85 -10.79
C ARG A 54 14.52 -9.07 -10.22
N ASP A 55 13.92 -9.94 -11.02
CA ASP A 55 13.13 -11.06 -10.49
C ASP A 55 14.02 -12.26 -10.06
N GLU A 56 15.32 -12.23 -10.40
CA GLU A 56 16.29 -13.32 -10.09
C GLU A 56 17.33 -12.94 -9.03
N LEU A 57 17.29 -11.71 -8.51
CA LEU A 57 18.26 -11.23 -7.54
C LEU A 57 17.81 -11.53 -6.09
N ALA A 58 18.73 -12.16 -5.33
CA ALA A 58 18.54 -12.37 -3.90
C ALA A 58 18.51 -11.02 -3.15
N ALA A 59 17.63 -10.88 -2.17
CA ALA A 59 17.55 -9.70 -1.34
C ALA A 59 18.89 -9.45 -0.61
N GLY A 60 19.53 -8.29 -0.88
CA GLY A 60 20.78 -7.88 -0.22
C GLY A 60 22.01 -7.68 -1.12
N ALA A 61 21.90 -7.92 -2.44
CA ALA A 61 23.00 -7.64 -3.39
C ALA A 61 22.94 -6.16 -3.86
N ASP A 62 24.11 -5.55 -4.10
CA ASP A 62 24.16 -4.27 -4.80
C ASP A 62 23.62 -4.47 -6.23
N LEU A 63 22.53 -3.74 -6.52
CA LEU A 63 21.79 -3.91 -7.78
C LEU A 63 22.68 -3.65 -9.01
N ALA A 64 23.60 -2.67 -8.92
CA ALA A 64 24.47 -2.29 -10.01
C ALA A 64 25.51 -3.39 -10.34
N ASP A 65 26.10 -3.99 -9.31
CA ASP A 65 27.07 -5.07 -9.48
C ASP A 65 26.43 -6.36 -9.99
N ALA A 66 25.24 -6.69 -9.50
CA ALA A 66 24.51 -7.88 -9.95
C ALA A 66 24.04 -7.78 -11.41
N VAL A 67 23.62 -6.59 -11.87
CA VAL A 67 23.30 -6.34 -13.28
C VAL A 67 24.55 -6.43 -14.14
N ARG A 68 25.67 -5.86 -13.71
CA ARG A 68 26.96 -5.96 -14.41
C ARG A 68 27.39 -7.41 -14.57
N GLN A 69 27.36 -8.18 -13.48
CA GLN A 69 27.70 -9.60 -13.49
C GLN A 69 26.77 -10.39 -14.43
N GLY A 70 25.45 -10.10 -14.41
CA GLY A 70 24.47 -10.69 -15.32
C GLY A 70 24.78 -10.43 -16.79
N LEU A 71 25.23 -9.23 -17.14
CA LEU A 71 25.68 -8.85 -18.49
C LEU A 71 26.97 -9.59 -18.87
N GLU A 72 27.94 -9.66 -17.96
CA GLU A 72 29.21 -10.37 -18.18
C GLU A 72 29.00 -11.87 -18.42
N ASP A 73 28.09 -12.48 -17.65
CA ASP A 73 27.78 -13.92 -17.71
C ASP A 73 26.86 -14.29 -18.88
N SER A 74 26.29 -13.31 -19.61
CA SER A 74 25.37 -13.55 -20.73
C SER A 74 26.07 -13.59 -22.06
N ALA A 75 25.70 -14.54 -22.91
CA ALA A 75 26.25 -14.66 -24.27
C ALA A 75 25.72 -13.58 -25.21
N PHE A 76 24.48 -13.20 -25.07
CA PHE A 76 23.78 -12.18 -25.86
C PHE A 76 23.09 -11.17 -24.96
N LEU A 77 22.88 -9.97 -25.48
CA LEU A 77 21.99 -8.97 -24.92
C LEU A 77 20.74 -8.89 -25.80
N ILE A 78 19.57 -9.12 -25.25
CA ILE A 78 18.29 -8.91 -25.94
C ILE A 78 17.68 -7.62 -25.38
N VAL A 79 17.47 -6.64 -26.26
CA VAL A 79 16.88 -5.36 -25.89
C VAL A 79 15.43 -5.31 -26.35
N ILE A 80 14.52 -5.06 -25.42
CA ILE A 80 13.11 -4.79 -25.73
C ILE A 80 12.99 -3.31 -26.11
N CYS A 81 12.76 -3.09 -27.41
CA CYS A 81 12.71 -1.77 -28.04
C CYS A 81 11.28 -1.24 -28.01
N SER A 82 11.08 -0.12 -27.36
CA SER A 82 9.86 0.64 -27.23
C SER A 82 10.19 2.11 -26.96
N PRO A 83 9.26 3.05 -27.08
CA PRO A 83 9.51 4.43 -26.68
C PRO A 83 9.91 4.57 -25.21
N ASN A 84 9.44 3.66 -24.35
CA ASN A 84 9.85 3.62 -22.94
C ASN A 84 11.30 3.09 -22.79
N GLY A 85 11.64 2.05 -23.56
CA GLY A 85 13.00 1.48 -23.59
C GLY A 85 14.01 2.45 -24.16
N ALA A 86 13.66 3.14 -25.26
CA ALA A 86 14.53 4.10 -25.92
C ALA A 86 14.95 5.25 -25.00
N ARG A 87 14.01 5.77 -24.19
CA ARG A 87 14.26 6.85 -23.22
C ARG A 87 14.82 6.38 -21.88
N SER A 88 14.92 5.07 -21.69
CA SER A 88 15.41 4.51 -20.43
C SER A 88 16.91 4.70 -20.30
N ARG A 89 17.34 5.47 -19.29
CA ARG A 89 18.77 5.63 -18.96
C ARG A 89 19.42 4.25 -18.72
N TRP A 90 18.77 3.40 -17.96
CA TRP A 90 19.28 2.06 -17.59
C TRP A 90 19.46 1.17 -18.82
N VAL A 91 18.47 1.08 -19.69
CA VAL A 91 18.57 0.29 -20.93
C VAL A 91 19.76 0.78 -21.79
N ASN A 92 19.94 2.10 -21.91
CA ASN A 92 21.06 2.67 -22.67
C ASN A 92 22.42 2.40 -22.00
N GLU A 93 22.50 2.46 -20.66
CA GLU A 93 23.72 2.11 -19.91
C GLU A 93 24.08 0.64 -20.06
N GLU A 94 23.12 -0.28 -19.98
CA GLU A 94 23.30 -1.72 -20.20
C GLU A 94 23.82 -2.01 -21.62
N ILE A 95 23.26 -1.34 -22.62
CA ILE A 95 23.70 -1.46 -24.00
C ILE A 95 25.16 -0.99 -24.14
N ARG A 96 25.49 0.19 -23.61
CA ARG A 96 26.86 0.74 -23.66
C ARG A 96 27.86 -0.16 -22.94
N ALA A 97 27.48 -0.67 -21.76
CA ALA A 97 28.30 -1.62 -21.01
C ALA A 97 28.59 -2.88 -21.84
N PHE A 98 27.57 -3.44 -22.50
CA PHE A 98 27.72 -4.63 -23.32
C PHE A 98 28.55 -4.37 -24.57
N ILE A 99 28.44 -3.17 -25.17
CA ILE A 99 29.28 -2.72 -26.29
C ILE A 99 30.75 -2.53 -25.84
N ALA A 100 30.96 -1.94 -24.66
CA ALA A 100 32.29 -1.75 -24.07
C ALA A 100 33.04 -3.07 -23.81
N MET A 101 32.29 -4.17 -23.59
CA MET A 101 32.85 -5.53 -23.51
C MET A 101 33.25 -6.10 -24.88
N GLY A 102 33.18 -5.34 -25.96
CA GLY A 102 33.50 -5.79 -27.31
C GLY A 102 32.46 -6.73 -27.93
N ARG A 103 31.20 -6.72 -27.42
CA ARG A 103 30.15 -7.71 -27.81
C ARG A 103 29.00 -7.06 -28.58
N ARG A 104 29.24 -5.97 -29.32
CA ARG A 104 28.20 -5.27 -30.11
C ARG A 104 27.48 -6.21 -31.08
N ASP A 105 28.21 -7.11 -31.74
CA ASP A 105 27.71 -8.14 -32.66
C ASP A 105 26.72 -9.14 -32.01
N ARG A 106 26.71 -9.19 -30.69
CA ARG A 106 25.85 -10.10 -29.90
C ARG A 106 24.60 -9.42 -29.29
N ILE A 107 24.32 -8.17 -29.69
CA ILE A 107 23.08 -7.52 -29.31
C ILE A 107 21.98 -7.96 -30.29
N ARG A 108 20.80 -8.29 -29.72
CA ARG A 108 19.61 -8.66 -30.48
C ARG A 108 18.47 -7.74 -30.06
N LEU A 109 17.78 -7.19 -31.03
CA LEU A 109 16.73 -6.20 -30.81
C LEU A 109 15.37 -6.82 -31.09
N ILE A 110 14.39 -6.50 -30.24
CA ILE A 110 12.98 -6.81 -30.48
C ILE A 110 12.14 -5.56 -30.30
N ILE A 111 11.52 -5.10 -31.39
CA ILE A 111 10.60 -3.96 -31.38
C ILE A 111 9.23 -4.45 -30.94
N VAL A 112 8.70 -3.85 -29.88
CA VAL A 112 7.40 -4.20 -29.32
C VAL A 112 6.36 -3.09 -29.49
N SER A 113 6.83 -1.83 -29.61
CA SER A 113 6.01 -0.65 -29.88
C SER A 113 6.90 0.51 -30.38
N GLY A 114 6.29 1.56 -30.89
CA GLY A 114 6.99 2.72 -31.42
C GLY A 114 7.47 2.54 -32.86
N GLU A 115 8.25 3.48 -33.36
CA GLU A 115 8.81 3.50 -34.71
C GLU A 115 10.34 3.38 -34.64
N PRO A 116 10.98 2.47 -35.43
CA PRO A 116 12.41 2.21 -35.31
C PRO A 116 13.31 3.46 -35.49
N MET A 117 13.01 4.25 -36.51
CA MET A 117 13.87 5.42 -36.92
C MET A 117 13.08 6.74 -36.79
N SER A 118 12.15 6.85 -35.88
CA SER A 118 11.43 8.10 -35.66
C SER A 118 12.37 9.19 -35.14
N ALA A 119 12.25 10.38 -35.71
CA ALA A 119 12.89 11.58 -35.18
C ALA A 119 12.19 12.12 -33.92
N ASP A 120 10.95 11.73 -33.70
CA ASP A 120 10.20 12.07 -32.51
C ASP A 120 10.60 11.14 -31.36
N PRO A 121 11.18 11.67 -30.27
CA PRO A 121 11.57 10.87 -29.10
C PRO A 121 10.40 10.14 -28.42
N GLU A 122 9.17 10.62 -28.59
CA GLU A 122 7.99 9.97 -28.03
C GLU A 122 7.56 8.71 -28.81
N LEU A 123 7.98 8.62 -30.07
CA LEU A 123 7.68 7.50 -30.96
C LEU A 123 8.87 6.58 -31.21
N ALA A 124 10.09 7.07 -31.01
CA ALA A 124 11.33 6.34 -31.30
C ALA A 124 11.42 5.05 -30.47
N ALA A 125 11.51 3.91 -31.14
CA ALA A 125 11.58 2.60 -30.47
C ALA A 125 13.01 2.17 -30.12
N LEU A 126 14.01 2.58 -30.91
CA LEU A 126 15.40 2.15 -30.73
C LEU A 126 16.13 3.02 -29.70
N PRO A 127 16.78 2.40 -28.70
CA PRO A 127 17.62 3.13 -27.76
C PRO A 127 18.78 3.86 -28.46
N PRO A 128 19.05 5.13 -28.14
CA PRO A 128 20.16 5.90 -28.73
C PRO A 128 21.52 5.19 -28.68
N ALA A 129 21.81 4.47 -27.59
CA ALA A 129 23.04 3.70 -27.42
C ALA A 129 23.28 2.63 -28.52
N ILE A 130 22.23 2.14 -29.16
CA ILE A 130 22.36 1.21 -30.30
C ILE A 130 22.79 1.95 -31.56
N LEU A 131 22.30 3.17 -31.74
CA LEU A 131 22.56 3.99 -32.94
C LEU A 131 23.95 4.65 -32.90
N GLU A 132 24.52 4.82 -31.69
CA GLU A 132 25.88 5.36 -31.52
C GLU A 132 26.91 4.48 -32.24
N GLY A 133 27.53 5.02 -33.34
CA GLY A 133 28.55 4.32 -34.12
C GLY A 133 28.02 3.17 -35.00
N ALA A 134 26.73 3.17 -35.34
CA ALA A 134 26.16 2.22 -36.30
C ALA A 134 26.18 2.82 -37.73
N GLU A 135 26.68 2.06 -38.69
CA GLU A 135 26.54 2.37 -40.10
C GLU A 135 25.24 1.79 -40.65
N GLY A 136 24.12 2.52 -40.48
CA GLY A 136 22.79 2.12 -40.97
C GLY A 136 21.81 1.65 -39.90
N GLU A 137 20.60 1.25 -40.32
CA GLU A 137 19.52 0.77 -39.44
C GLU A 137 19.84 -0.63 -38.90
N PRO A 138 19.86 -0.82 -37.57
CA PRO A 138 20.10 -2.14 -36.96
C PRO A 138 18.98 -3.12 -37.28
N LEU A 139 19.30 -4.32 -37.69
CA LEU A 139 18.35 -5.40 -37.92
C LEU A 139 17.68 -5.81 -36.60
N ALA A 140 16.38 -5.61 -36.52
CA ALA A 140 15.57 -5.96 -35.35
C ALA A 140 14.48 -6.99 -35.70
N ALA A 141 14.12 -7.79 -34.74
CA ALA A 141 12.90 -8.58 -34.80
C ALA A 141 11.72 -7.67 -34.43
N ASP A 142 10.69 -7.61 -35.28
CA ASP A 142 9.58 -6.68 -35.08
C ASP A 142 8.31 -7.41 -34.63
N ALA A 143 7.99 -7.32 -33.35
CA ALA A 143 6.87 -8.02 -32.76
C ALA A 143 5.52 -7.28 -32.91
N ARG A 144 5.51 -6.10 -33.51
CA ARG A 144 4.30 -5.30 -33.70
C ARG A 144 3.29 -6.00 -34.62
N PRO A 145 1.97 -5.77 -34.43
CA PRO A 145 0.94 -6.24 -35.36
C PRO A 145 1.19 -5.72 -36.80
N GLY A 146 1.08 -6.60 -37.76
CA GLY A 146 1.33 -6.25 -39.17
C GLY A 146 2.79 -6.36 -39.65
N GLN A 147 3.74 -6.56 -38.72
CA GLN A 147 5.13 -6.86 -39.01
C GLN A 147 5.42 -8.37 -38.81
N ASP A 148 6.55 -8.75 -38.22
CA ASP A 148 6.84 -10.17 -37.95
C ASP A 148 5.83 -10.80 -36.98
N GLY A 149 5.18 -9.99 -36.16
CA GLY A 149 4.33 -10.41 -35.04
C GLY A 149 5.09 -11.20 -33.97
N LYS A 150 4.45 -11.52 -32.87
CA LYS A 150 5.09 -12.19 -31.71
C LYS A 150 5.83 -13.47 -32.08
N GLN A 151 5.27 -14.31 -32.98
CA GLN A 151 5.89 -15.59 -33.34
C GLN A 151 7.04 -15.42 -34.32
N GLY A 152 6.90 -14.55 -35.32
CA GLY A 152 7.97 -14.26 -36.27
C GLY A 152 9.18 -13.60 -35.58
N ALA A 153 8.93 -12.61 -34.77
CA ALA A 153 9.95 -11.93 -33.98
C ALA A 153 10.73 -12.89 -33.04
N LYS A 154 9.99 -13.78 -32.37
CA LYS A 154 10.61 -14.84 -31.56
C LYS A 154 11.54 -15.74 -32.40
N LEU A 155 11.09 -16.18 -33.59
CA LEU A 155 11.90 -17.05 -34.45
C LEU A 155 13.12 -16.33 -35.01
N LYS A 156 13.00 -15.05 -35.34
CA LYS A 156 14.16 -14.21 -35.76
C LYS A 156 15.20 -14.10 -34.63
N LEU A 157 14.73 -13.85 -33.41
CA LEU A 157 15.64 -13.82 -32.25
C LEU A 157 16.31 -15.18 -32.04
N LEU A 158 15.55 -16.26 -32.07
CA LEU A 158 16.08 -17.62 -31.92
C LEU A 158 17.11 -17.93 -33.01
N ALA A 159 16.85 -17.57 -34.27
CA ALA A 159 17.79 -17.74 -35.37
C ALA A 159 19.11 -16.98 -35.07
N GLY A 160 19.02 -15.75 -34.61
CA GLY A 160 20.16 -14.94 -34.21
C GLY A 160 20.92 -15.47 -32.98
N LEU A 161 20.23 -16.09 -32.02
CA LEU A 161 20.86 -16.71 -30.85
C LEU A 161 21.52 -18.04 -31.18
N LEU A 162 20.91 -18.82 -32.06
CA LEU A 162 21.39 -20.15 -32.44
C LEU A 162 22.43 -20.12 -33.58
N GLY A 163 22.61 -18.98 -34.22
CA GLY A 163 23.52 -18.82 -35.37
C GLY A 163 23.07 -19.62 -36.59
N VAL A 164 21.75 -19.69 -36.85
CA VAL A 164 21.19 -20.45 -37.98
C VAL A 164 20.33 -19.54 -38.87
N PRO A 165 20.23 -19.84 -40.18
CA PRO A 165 19.37 -19.10 -41.09
C PRO A 165 17.91 -19.12 -40.61
N PHE A 166 17.23 -17.99 -40.64
CA PHE A 166 15.83 -17.84 -40.23
C PHE A 166 14.88 -18.81 -40.96
N ASP A 167 15.11 -18.99 -42.28
CA ASP A 167 14.27 -19.88 -43.11
C ASP A 167 14.37 -21.34 -42.69
N GLU A 168 15.51 -21.78 -42.14
CA GLU A 168 15.65 -23.14 -41.62
C GLU A 168 14.73 -23.41 -40.42
N LEU A 169 14.54 -22.42 -39.55
CA LEU A 169 13.59 -22.53 -38.42
C LEU A 169 12.14 -22.36 -38.90
N ARG A 170 11.88 -21.47 -39.85
CA ARG A 170 10.56 -21.18 -40.41
C ARG A 170 9.95 -22.37 -41.17
N GLN A 171 10.70 -22.98 -42.06
CA GLN A 171 10.26 -24.15 -42.87
C GLN A 171 9.89 -25.32 -41.97
N ARG A 172 10.55 -25.50 -40.84
CA ARG A 172 10.30 -26.62 -39.91
C ARG A 172 9.12 -26.38 -39.01
N GLU A 173 8.90 -25.18 -38.60
CA GLU A 173 7.68 -24.84 -37.87
C GLU A 173 6.46 -25.08 -38.78
N ALA A 174 6.58 -24.76 -40.07
CA ALA A 174 5.60 -25.08 -41.09
C ALA A 174 5.40 -26.60 -41.28
N ALA A 175 6.50 -27.39 -41.40
CA ALA A 175 6.45 -28.85 -41.54
C ALA A 175 5.92 -29.55 -40.27
N ARG A 176 6.24 -29.06 -39.08
CA ARG A 176 5.62 -29.51 -37.83
C ARG A 176 4.14 -29.22 -37.78
N ARG A 177 3.71 -28.09 -38.33
CA ARG A 177 2.32 -27.69 -38.44
C ARG A 177 1.56 -28.61 -39.42
N GLN A 178 2.18 -28.92 -40.57
CA GLN A 178 1.58 -29.83 -41.55
C GLN A 178 1.48 -31.28 -41.03
N ARG A 179 2.50 -31.80 -40.34
CA ARG A 179 2.41 -33.12 -39.71
C ARG A 179 1.34 -33.19 -38.61
N ARG A 180 1.17 -32.12 -37.85
CA ARG A 180 0.07 -32.02 -36.87
C ARG A 180 -1.30 -32.01 -37.56
N LEU A 181 -1.41 -31.28 -38.67
CA LEU A 181 -2.65 -31.25 -39.45
C LEU A 181 -2.98 -32.59 -40.14
N ALA A 182 -1.95 -33.32 -40.62
CA ALA A 182 -2.14 -34.66 -41.20
C ALA A 182 -2.56 -35.71 -40.15
N ILE A 183 -2.08 -35.61 -38.92
CA ILE A 183 -2.54 -36.44 -37.79
C ILE A 183 -3.99 -36.11 -37.42
N ILE A 184 -4.36 -34.82 -37.49
CA ILE A 184 -5.74 -34.37 -37.23
C ILE A 184 -6.69 -34.80 -38.37
N ALA A 185 -6.22 -34.78 -39.63
CA ALA A 185 -7.02 -35.22 -40.77
C ALA A 185 -7.24 -36.75 -40.83
N GLY A 186 -6.30 -37.57 -40.27
CA GLY A 186 -6.47 -39.02 -40.15
C GLY A 186 -7.46 -39.48 -39.07
N ALA A 187 -7.92 -38.53 -38.23
CA ALA A 187 -8.87 -38.82 -37.15
C ALA A 187 -10.35 -38.50 -37.51
N SER A 188 -10.71 -38.50 -38.78
CA SER A 188 -12.05 -38.13 -39.24
C SER A 188 -13.21 -39.02 -38.77
N SER A 189 -12.95 -40.17 -38.16
CA SER A 189 -13.99 -40.97 -37.48
C SER A 189 -14.37 -40.43 -36.09
N ILE A 190 -13.56 -39.48 -35.52
CA ILE A 190 -13.87 -38.78 -34.29
C ILE A 190 -14.66 -37.49 -34.57
N GLY A 191 -14.76 -37.09 -35.82
CA GLY A 191 -15.39 -35.82 -36.26
C GLY A 191 -16.84 -35.65 -35.83
N PHE A 192 -17.61 -36.73 -35.76
CA PHE A 192 -19.04 -36.66 -35.39
C PHE A 192 -19.21 -36.40 -33.88
N ALA A 193 -18.40 -37.01 -33.04
CA ALA A 193 -18.42 -36.73 -31.59
C ALA A 193 -17.89 -35.32 -31.27
N VAL A 194 -16.89 -34.84 -32.04
CA VAL A 194 -16.33 -33.49 -31.91
C VAL A 194 -17.30 -32.42 -32.37
N THR A 195 -18.05 -32.65 -33.49
CA THR A 195 -19.05 -31.68 -33.95
C THR A 195 -20.24 -31.56 -32.99
N THR A 196 -20.64 -32.67 -32.36
CA THR A 196 -21.70 -32.64 -31.33
C THR A 196 -21.18 -31.92 -30.05
N GLY A 197 -19.95 -32.23 -29.65
CA GLY A 197 -19.30 -31.53 -28.53
C GLY A 197 -19.07 -30.03 -28.78
N LEU A 198 -18.67 -29.66 -30.01
CA LEU A 198 -18.54 -28.28 -30.43
C LEU A 198 -19.88 -27.54 -30.50
N ALA A 199 -20.96 -28.23 -30.94
CA ALA A 199 -22.30 -27.65 -30.94
C ALA A 199 -22.80 -27.38 -29.50
N ILE A 200 -22.56 -28.31 -28.58
CA ILE A 200 -22.86 -28.12 -27.15
C ILE A 200 -22.00 -27.00 -26.57
N ALA A 201 -20.71 -26.99 -26.86
CA ALA A 201 -19.80 -25.92 -26.41
C ALA A 201 -20.18 -24.55 -26.99
N ALA A 202 -20.65 -24.51 -28.27
CA ALA A 202 -21.13 -23.28 -28.92
C ALA A 202 -22.44 -22.77 -28.28
N VAL A 203 -23.35 -23.67 -27.90
CA VAL A 203 -24.58 -23.31 -27.19
C VAL A 203 -24.24 -22.78 -25.77
N ILE A 204 -23.33 -23.45 -25.08
CA ILE A 204 -22.84 -22.98 -23.75
C ILE A 204 -22.10 -21.64 -23.88
N ALA A 205 -21.20 -21.51 -24.85
CA ALA A 205 -20.48 -20.26 -25.10
C ALA A 205 -21.43 -19.11 -25.52
N ARG A 206 -22.44 -19.42 -26.30
CA ARG A 206 -23.48 -18.44 -26.69
C ARG A 206 -24.30 -18.01 -25.47
N SER A 207 -24.74 -18.94 -24.62
CA SER A 207 -25.47 -18.59 -23.40
C SER A 207 -24.61 -17.78 -22.45
N GLN A 208 -23.33 -18.12 -22.31
CA GLN A 208 -22.38 -17.34 -21.52
C GLN A 208 -22.12 -15.95 -22.12
N ALA A 209 -22.03 -15.84 -23.45
CA ALA A 209 -21.86 -14.55 -24.13
C ALA A 209 -23.13 -13.68 -24.03
N GLU A 210 -24.32 -14.27 -24.11
CA GLU A 210 -25.59 -13.58 -23.90
C GLU A 210 -25.76 -13.14 -22.46
N ASP A 211 -25.34 -13.95 -21.50
CA ASP A 211 -25.30 -13.57 -20.07
C ASP A 211 -24.26 -12.47 -19.80
N ALA A 212 -23.07 -12.61 -20.38
CA ALA A 212 -22.01 -11.57 -20.26
C ALA A 212 -22.47 -10.25 -20.90
N ARG A 213 -23.15 -10.31 -22.07
CA ARG A 213 -23.71 -9.14 -22.73
C ARG A 213 -24.80 -8.48 -21.87
N ARG A 214 -25.71 -9.27 -21.32
CA ARG A 214 -26.76 -8.79 -20.40
C ARG A 214 -26.18 -8.13 -19.16
N ILE A 215 -25.13 -8.75 -18.58
CA ILE A 215 -24.40 -8.17 -17.44
C ILE A 215 -23.70 -6.86 -17.86
N ALA A 216 -23.08 -6.82 -19.03
CA ALA A 216 -22.45 -5.60 -19.55
C ALA A 216 -23.45 -4.48 -19.81
N GLU A 217 -24.59 -4.79 -20.43
CA GLU A 217 -25.68 -3.83 -20.66
C GLU A 217 -26.27 -3.32 -19.33
N GLN A 218 -26.47 -4.19 -18.33
CA GLN A 218 -26.88 -3.78 -17.00
C GLN A 218 -25.85 -2.87 -16.33
N ARG A 219 -24.57 -3.21 -16.43
CA ARG A 219 -23.47 -2.36 -15.90
C ARG A 219 -23.43 -0.99 -16.58
N THR A 220 -23.60 -0.94 -17.89
CA THR A 220 -23.66 0.32 -18.64
C THR A 220 -24.86 1.16 -18.20
N MET A 221 -26.04 0.58 -18.08
CA MET A 221 -27.22 1.27 -17.59
C MET A 221 -27.05 1.76 -16.14
N THR A 222 -26.45 0.93 -15.28
CA THR A 222 -26.16 1.34 -13.90
C THR A 222 -25.14 2.49 -13.87
N ALA A 223 -24.10 2.41 -14.70
CA ALA A 223 -23.10 3.48 -14.80
C ALA A 223 -23.69 4.80 -15.33
N GLU A 224 -24.54 4.74 -16.37
CA GLU A 224 -25.24 5.93 -16.89
C GLU A 224 -26.17 6.56 -15.85
N ARG A 225 -26.86 5.76 -15.06
CA ARG A 225 -27.75 6.23 -13.97
C ARG A 225 -26.96 6.80 -12.81
N THR A 226 -25.86 6.14 -12.44
CA THR A 226 -24.93 6.67 -11.45
C THR A 226 -24.38 8.02 -11.90
N LEU A 227 -23.99 8.15 -13.16
CA LEU A 227 -23.53 9.41 -13.73
C LEU A 227 -24.64 10.47 -13.73
N SER A 228 -25.87 10.08 -14.09
CA SER A 228 -27.04 10.97 -14.07
C SER A 228 -27.38 11.42 -12.64
N PHE A 229 -27.28 10.51 -11.67
CA PHE A 229 -27.46 10.81 -10.26
C PHE A 229 -26.37 11.78 -9.76
N VAL A 230 -25.11 11.51 -10.06
CA VAL A 230 -23.97 12.40 -9.71
C VAL A 230 -24.16 13.77 -10.35
N LYS A 231 -24.50 13.84 -11.65
CA LYS A 231 -24.82 15.12 -12.30
C LYS A 231 -25.98 15.84 -11.61
N GLY A 232 -26.99 15.10 -11.16
CA GLY A 232 -28.13 15.64 -10.39
C GLY A 232 -27.72 16.24 -9.05
N MET A 233 -26.75 15.63 -8.36
CA MET A 233 -26.18 16.16 -7.11
C MET A 233 -25.54 17.53 -7.34
N PHE A 234 -24.75 17.66 -8.42
CA PHE A 234 -24.01 18.90 -8.75
C PHE A 234 -24.84 19.97 -9.47
N ARG A 235 -26.08 19.71 -9.88
CA ARG A 235 -26.93 20.73 -10.54
C ARG A 235 -27.22 21.96 -9.69
N VAL A 236 -26.98 21.92 -8.38
CA VAL A 236 -27.08 23.10 -7.50
C VAL A 236 -25.94 24.08 -7.73
N SER A 237 -24.78 23.57 -8.17
CA SER A 237 -23.61 24.40 -8.47
C SER A 237 -23.70 25.06 -9.85
N ASP A 238 -24.80 24.83 -10.60
CA ASP A 238 -25.04 25.53 -11.88
C ASP A 238 -25.35 26.99 -11.61
N PRO A 239 -24.55 27.96 -12.09
CA PRO A 239 -24.74 29.38 -11.86
C PRO A 239 -26.10 29.91 -12.35
N SER A 240 -26.72 29.22 -13.32
CA SER A 240 -28.04 29.54 -13.86
C SER A 240 -29.21 29.19 -12.90
N ILE A 241 -28.96 28.29 -11.93
CA ILE A 241 -29.96 27.82 -10.97
C ILE A 241 -29.70 28.41 -9.58
N ALA A 242 -28.42 28.62 -9.23
CA ALA A 242 -27.96 29.00 -7.89
C ALA A 242 -28.04 30.49 -7.55
N GLN A 243 -28.61 31.35 -8.43
CA GLN A 243 -28.77 32.82 -8.21
C GLN A 243 -27.52 33.49 -7.59
N GLY A 244 -26.32 33.07 -7.97
CA GLY A 244 -25.05 33.65 -7.50
C GLY A 244 -24.43 33.04 -6.24
N GLU A 245 -25.06 32.07 -5.60
CA GLU A 245 -24.51 31.38 -4.40
C GLU A 245 -23.74 30.09 -4.72
N GLY A 246 -23.64 29.68 -5.99
CA GLY A 246 -23.02 28.44 -6.43
C GLY A 246 -21.54 28.23 -6.03
N GLU A 247 -20.81 29.35 -5.83
CA GLU A 247 -19.40 29.33 -5.38
C GLU A 247 -19.22 28.96 -3.89
N LYS A 248 -20.31 29.01 -3.10
CA LYS A 248 -20.25 28.75 -1.64
C LYS A 248 -20.72 27.36 -1.24
N ILE A 249 -21.11 26.50 -2.20
CA ILE A 249 -21.63 25.16 -1.91
C ILE A 249 -20.49 24.26 -1.46
N THR A 250 -20.62 23.72 -0.27
CA THR A 250 -19.66 22.75 0.31
C THR A 250 -19.85 21.35 -0.27
N ALA A 251 -18.78 20.54 -0.28
CA ALA A 251 -18.87 19.12 -0.64
C ALA A 251 -19.94 18.38 0.18
N ARG A 252 -20.09 18.73 1.46
CA ARG A 252 -21.11 18.18 2.35
C ARG A 252 -22.52 18.44 1.83
N GLU A 253 -22.84 19.66 1.42
CA GLU A 253 -24.18 20.00 0.93
C GLU A 253 -24.54 19.25 -0.35
N VAL A 254 -23.56 19.01 -1.22
CA VAL A 254 -23.73 18.18 -2.42
C VAL A 254 -24.07 16.75 -2.06
N VAL A 255 -23.33 16.16 -1.10
CA VAL A 255 -23.53 14.78 -0.65
C VAL A 255 -24.85 14.62 0.10
N ASP A 256 -25.21 15.58 0.99
CA ASP A 256 -26.50 15.61 1.70
C ASP A 256 -27.69 15.68 0.72
N ARG A 257 -27.53 16.38 -0.41
CA ARG A 257 -28.52 16.37 -1.48
C ARG A 257 -28.62 15.01 -2.15
N GLY A 258 -27.49 14.38 -2.44
CA GLY A 258 -27.46 13.02 -2.97
C GLY A 258 -28.19 12.03 -2.08
N ALA A 259 -28.00 12.14 -0.77
CA ALA A 259 -28.68 11.32 0.23
C ALA A 259 -30.21 11.51 0.15
N ARG A 260 -30.69 12.76 0.09
CA ARG A 260 -32.13 13.05 -0.08
C ARG A 260 -32.70 12.53 -1.40
N MET A 261 -31.93 12.66 -2.50
CA MET A 261 -32.34 12.11 -3.81
C MET A 261 -32.43 10.59 -3.77
N LEU A 262 -31.55 9.93 -3.00
CA LEU A 262 -31.57 8.48 -2.85
C LEU A 262 -32.78 8.00 -2.03
N GLU A 263 -33.20 8.75 -1.01
CA GLU A 263 -34.38 8.44 -0.18
C GLU A 263 -35.65 8.31 -1.04
N THR A 264 -35.85 9.25 -1.96
CA THR A 264 -37.08 9.38 -2.77
C THR A 264 -36.98 8.79 -4.17
N GLY A 265 -35.79 8.34 -4.58
CA GLY A 265 -35.53 7.83 -5.92
C GLY A 265 -35.26 6.32 -5.95
N LEU A 266 -35.26 5.75 -7.15
CA LEU A 266 -34.82 4.39 -7.46
C LEU A 266 -35.60 3.26 -6.72
N GLU A 267 -36.85 3.47 -6.38
CA GLU A 267 -37.66 2.46 -5.67
C GLU A 267 -37.84 1.17 -6.47
N LYS A 268 -37.89 1.28 -7.80
CA LYS A 268 -38.00 0.13 -8.71
C LYS A 268 -36.65 -0.57 -9.00
N GLU A 269 -35.56 -0.05 -8.46
CA GLU A 269 -34.21 -0.50 -8.74
C GLU A 269 -33.37 -0.68 -7.45
N PRO A 270 -33.75 -1.66 -6.63
CA PRO A 270 -33.17 -1.80 -5.30
C PRO A 270 -31.67 -2.06 -5.30
N ALA A 271 -31.13 -2.74 -6.31
CA ALA A 271 -29.69 -2.97 -6.45
C ALA A 271 -28.93 -1.67 -6.78
N ALA A 272 -29.44 -0.85 -7.70
CA ALA A 272 -28.83 0.45 -8.02
C ALA A 272 -28.93 1.41 -6.83
N LYS A 273 -30.06 1.43 -6.12
CA LYS A 273 -30.23 2.21 -4.88
C LYS A 273 -29.24 1.77 -3.80
N ALA A 274 -29.02 0.47 -3.68
CA ALA A 274 -28.04 -0.09 -2.74
C ALA A 274 -26.61 0.31 -3.09
N ASP A 275 -26.24 0.23 -4.36
CA ASP A 275 -24.90 0.58 -4.86
C ASP A 275 -24.56 2.07 -4.70
N LEU A 276 -25.55 2.94 -5.01
CA LEU A 276 -25.40 4.38 -4.76
C LEU A 276 -25.34 4.71 -3.28
N GLY A 277 -26.04 3.96 -2.44
CA GLY A 277 -25.96 4.09 -0.98
C GLY A 277 -24.57 3.76 -0.44
N VAL A 278 -23.93 2.73 -0.98
CA VAL A 278 -22.52 2.40 -0.71
C VAL A 278 -21.62 3.58 -1.08
N THR A 279 -21.73 4.08 -2.32
CA THR A 279 -20.90 5.20 -2.79
C THR A 279 -21.07 6.46 -1.92
N LEU A 280 -22.31 6.80 -1.55
CA LEU A 280 -22.55 7.95 -0.68
C LEU A 280 -21.96 7.73 0.73
N ALA A 281 -22.08 6.52 1.28
CA ALA A 281 -21.51 6.21 2.57
C ALA A 281 -19.97 6.29 2.56
N GLU A 282 -19.32 5.82 1.50
CA GLU A 282 -17.87 5.97 1.30
C GLU A 282 -17.46 7.45 1.27
N VAL A 283 -18.23 8.31 0.57
CA VAL A 283 -17.97 9.76 0.56
C VAL A 283 -18.20 10.40 1.93
N TYR A 284 -19.25 10.01 2.65
CA TYR A 284 -19.45 10.50 4.02
C TYR A 284 -18.32 10.06 4.96
N ASN A 285 -17.84 8.83 4.82
CA ASN A 285 -16.68 8.33 5.56
C ASN A 285 -15.43 9.16 5.26
N ALA A 286 -15.16 9.46 3.99
CA ALA A 286 -14.05 10.31 3.58
C ALA A 286 -14.16 11.76 4.11
N LEU A 287 -15.37 12.26 4.33
CA LEU A 287 -15.63 13.57 4.94
C LEU A 287 -15.61 13.55 6.49
N GLY A 288 -15.35 12.38 7.12
CA GLY A 288 -15.39 12.24 8.57
C GLY A 288 -16.83 12.22 9.17
N LEU A 289 -17.85 12.07 8.32
CA LEU A 289 -19.26 12.10 8.72
C LEU A 289 -19.80 10.67 8.90
N TYR A 290 -19.11 9.87 9.70
CA TYR A 290 -19.30 8.42 9.83
C TYR A 290 -20.74 8.02 10.21
N GLN A 291 -21.38 8.78 11.11
CA GLN A 291 -22.76 8.51 11.50
C GLN A 291 -23.74 8.58 10.32
N ARG A 292 -23.53 9.54 9.41
CA ARG A 292 -24.34 9.66 8.18
C ARG A 292 -24.06 8.51 7.21
N GLY A 293 -22.80 8.10 7.05
CA GLY A 293 -22.42 6.92 6.28
C GLY A 293 -23.11 5.67 6.80
N TYR A 294 -23.11 5.46 8.13
CA TYR A 294 -23.79 4.35 8.79
C TYR A 294 -25.30 4.32 8.51
N GLU A 295 -25.98 5.48 8.64
CA GLU A 295 -27.43 5.59 8.42
C GLU A 295 -27.80 5.21 6.98
N ILE A 296 -27.05 5.71 5.99
CA ILE A 296 -27.34 5.49 4.58
C ILE A 296 -27.10 4.03 4.18
N VAL A 297 -25.92 3.47 4.48
CA VAL A 297 -25.64 2.08 4.10
C VAL A 297 -26.56 1.12 4.86
N GLY A 298 -26.84 1.39 6.13
CA GLY A 298 -27.76 0.61 6.94
C GLY A 298 -29.20 0.63 6.42
N ALA A 299 -29.68 1.77 5.92
CA ALA A 299 -30.99 1.88 5.28
C ALA A 299 -31.06 1.05 3.98
N THR A 300 -30.01 1.12 3.15
CA THR A 300 -29.97 0.39 1.86
C THR A 300 -29.73 -1.11 2.06
N LEU A 301 -29.12 -1.54 3.15
CA LEU A 301 -28.93 -2.96 3.47
C LEU A 301 -30.26 -3.71 3.63
N LYS A 302 -31.33 -3.03 3.98
CA LYS A 302 -32.70 -3.60 4.10
C LYS A 302 -33.36 -3.88 2.74
N LEU A 303 -32.82 -3.33 1.66
CA LEU A 303 -33.34 -3.55 0.31
C LEU A 303 -33.10 -5.00 -0.13
N ARG A 304 -34.13 -5.61 -0.74
CA ARG A 304 -34.01 -6.96 -1.29
C ARG A 304 -33.57 -6.87 -2.76
N HIS A 305 -32.43 -7.46 -3.06
CA HIS A 305 -31.88 -7.63 -4.41
C HIS A 305 -31.07 -8.93 -4.49
N ASN A 306 -30.86 -9.43 -5.71
CA ASN A 306 -30.16 -10.69 -5.97
C ASN A 306 -28.72 -10.47 -6.46
N GLU A 307 -28.12 -9.33 -6.14
CA GLU A 307 -26.78 -8.96 -6.54
C GLU A 307 -25.82 -9.12 -5.38
N ASP A 308 -25.16 -10.29 -5.33
CA ASP A 308 -24.29 -10.65 -4.20
C ASP A 308 -23.08 -9.73 -4.10
N ASP A 309 -22.53 -9.25 -5.21
CA ASP A 309 -21.44 -8.27 -5.21
C ASP A 309 -21.84 -6.94 -4.58
N VAL A 310 -23.07 -6.46 -4.85
CA VAL A 310 -23.62 -5.27 -4.16
C VAL A 310 -23.79 -5.54 -2.68
N ARG A 311 -24.30 -6.72 -2.32
CA ARG A 311 -24.47 -7.12 -0.91
C ARG A 311 -23.14 -7.16 -0.18
N VAL A 312 -22.09 -7.73 -0.79
CA VAL A 312 -20.75 -7.75 -0.20
C VAL A 312 -20.24 -6.32 0.00
N ARG A 313 -20.41 -5.43 -0.99
CA ARG A 313 -19.99 -4.02 -0.84
C ARG A 313 -20.76 -3.30 0.28
N GLN A 314 -22.08 -3.49 0.39
CA GLN A 314 -22.86 -2.93 1.49
C GLN A 314 -22.34 -3.38 2.86
N LEU A 315 -22.10 -4.68 3.03
CA LEU A 315 -21.58 -5.25 4.28
C LEU A 315 -20.18 -4.74 4.59
N THR A 316 -19.34 -4.63 3.55
CA THR A 316 -17.96 -4.10 3.66
C THR A 316 -17.98 -2.64 4.12
N THR A 317 -18.72 -1.78 3.40
CA THR A 317 -18.80 -0.35 3.75
C THR A 317 -19.46 -0.11 5.10
N LEU A 318 -20.46 -0.94 5.48
CA LEU A 318 -21.04 -0.88 6.82
C LEU A 318 -20.02 -1.25 7.90
N GLY A 319 -19.25 -2.31 7.67
CA GLY A 319 -18.17 -2.73 8.56
C GLY A 319 -17.08 -1.66 8.69
N GLU A 320 -16.64 -1.09 7.57
CA GLU A 320 -15.67 0.03 7.57
C GLU A 320 -16.18 1.23 8.39
N THR A 321 -17.45 1.61 8.17
CA THR A 321 -18.05 2.73 8.90
C THR A 321 -18.16 2.44 10.40
N GLN A 322 -18.49 1.20 10.78
CA GLN A 322 -18.54 0.79 12.18
C GLN A 322 -17.14 0.79 12.82
N ALA A 323 -16.12 0.34 12.09
CA ALA A 323 -14.74 0.41 12.55
C ALA A 323 -14.29 1.87 12.77
N LEU A 324 -14.67 2.78 11.88
CA LEU A 324 -14.42 4.23 12.03
C LEU A 324 -15.18 4.85 13.23
N LEU A 325 -16.32 4.27 13.61
CA LEU A 325 -17.07 4.63 14.81
C LEU A 325 -16.55 3.94 16.09
N GLY A 326 -15.52 3.07 15.97
CA GLY A 326 -14.96 2.32 17.10
C GLY A 326 -15.72 1.03 17.45
N ASP A 327 -16.75 0.65 16.69
CA ASP A 327 -17.52 -0.58 16.92
C ASP A 327 -16.89 -1.76 16.14
N TYR A 328 -15.70 -2.17 16.57
CA TYR A 328 -14.94 -3.26 15.94
C TYR A 328 -15.67 -4.60 15.94
N ALA A 329 -16.43 -4.89 16.99
CA ALA A 329 -17.16 -6.15 17.11
C ALA A 329 -18.21 -6.31 15.99
N ARG A 330 -19.05 -5.29 15.76
CA ARG A 330 -20.04 -5.32 14.67
C ARG A 330 -19.38 -5.21 13.30
N ALA A 331 -18.30 -4.45 13.16
CA ALA A 331 -17.51 -4.40 11.95
C ALA A 331 -17.02 -5.80 11.56
N SER A 332 -16.41 -6.52 12.50
CA SER A 332 -15.92 -7.90 12.32
C SER A 332 -17.04 -8.87 11.92
N GLU A 333 -18.24 -8.73 12.48
CA GLU A 333 -19.42 -9.53 12.12
C GLU A 333 -19.82 -9.29 10.64
N ASN A 334 -19.93 -8.03 10.23
CA ASN A 334 -20.31 -7.70 8.86
C ASN A 334 -19.27 -8.17 7.84
N PHE A 335 -17.97 -8.05 8.12
CA PHE A 335 -16.92 -8.57 7.23
C PHE A 335 -16.96 -10.12 7.15
N ARG A 336 -17.27 -10.82 8.23
CA ARG A 336 -17.46 -12.29 8.19
C ARG A 336 -18.69 -12.68 7.36
N HIS A 337 -19.79 -11.93 7.45
CA HIS A 337 -20.95 -12.12 6.58
C HIS A 337 -20.59 -11.89 5.10
N ALA A 338 -19.86 -10.82 4.80
CA ALA A 338 -19.36 -10.54 3.43
C ALA A 338 -18.47 -11.69 2.93
N ARG A 339 -17.57 -12.20 3.75
CA ARG A 339 -16.72 -13.37 3.44
C ARG A 339 -17.54 -14.64 3.12
N GLY A 340 -18.67 -14.83 3.82
CA GLY A 340 -19.58 -15.94 3.56
C GLY A 340 -20.17 -15.95 2.15
N LEU A 341 -20.16 -14.82 1.45
CA LEU A 341 -20.66 -14.66 0.08
C LEU A 341 -19.59 -14.85 -0.99
N PHE A 342 -18.36 -15.20 -0.66
CA PHE A 342 -17.24 -15.32 -1.61
C PHE A 342 -17.46 -16.38 -2.71
N GLY A 343 -18.31 -17.37 -2.46
CA GLY A 343 -18.66 -18.39 -3.46
C GLY A 343 -19.55 -17.87 -4.59
N ALA A 344 -20.15 -16.71 -4.45
CA ALA A 344 -21.07 -16.16 -5.45
C ALA A 344 -20.32 -15.72 -6.72
N PRO A 345 -20.88 -16.00 -7.93
CA PRO A 345 -20.17 -15.81 -9.21
C PRO A 345 -19.76 -14.36 -9.51
N ARG A 346 -20.50 -13.38 -8.96
CA ARG A 346 -20.25 -11.94 -9.22
C ARG A 346 -19.22 -11.34 -8.25
N VAL A 347 -18.87 -12.02 -7.17
CA VAL A 347 -17.89 -11.52 -6.18
C VAL A 347 -16.48 -11.69 -6.73
N THR A 348 -15.92 -10.58 -7.21
CA THR A 348 -14.59 -10.55 -7.84
C THR A 348 -13.46 -10.81 -6.82
N LEU A 349 -12.30 -11.23 -7.31
CA LEU A 349 -11.12 -11.42 -6.47
C LEU A 349 -10.70 -10.12 -5.75
N GLY A 350 -10.76 -8.97 -6.44
CA GLY A 350 -10.45 -7.68 -5.81
C GLY A 350 -11.37 -7.34 -4.63
N LEU A 351 -12.69 -7.63 -4.78
CA LEU A 351 -13.64 -7.41 -3.69
C LEU A 351 -13.39 -8.36 -2.51
N ARG A 352 -13.03 -9.63 -2.79
CA ARG A 352 -12.63 -10.58 -1.73
C ARG A 352 -11.39 -10.11 -0.98
N ALA A 353 -10.39 -9.63 -1.71
CA ALA A 353 -9.17 -9.10 -1.09
C ALA A 353 -9.45 -7.88 -0.21
N ARG A 354 -10.32 -6.94 -0.65
CA ARG A 354 -10.76 -5.80 0.18
C ARG A 354 -11.38 -6.27 1.50
N VAL A 355 -12.35 -7.19 1.44
CA VAL A 355 -13.00 -7.73 2.65
C VAL A 355 -12.00 -8.40 3.60
N LEU A 356 -11.05 -9.16 3.06
CA LEU A 356 -10.00 -9.82 3.85
C LEU A 356 -9.07 -8.80 4.50
N PHE A 357 -8.69 -7.77 3.76
CA PHE A 357 -7.89 -6.66 4.26
C PHE A 357 -8.59 -5.96 5.43
N ASP A 358 -9.84 -5.53 5.23
CA ASP A 358 -10.61 -4.78 6.23
C ASP A 358 -10.87 -5.61 7.49
N LEU A 359 -11.21 -6.91 7.33
CA LEU A 359 -11.35 -7.83 8.45
C LEU A 359 -10.02 -8.00 9.19
N GLY A 360 -8.90 -8.10 8.46
CA GLY A 360 -7.58 -8.19 9.04
C GLY A 360 -7.20 -6.94 9.84
N GLN A 361 -7.53 -5.76 9.33
CA GLN A 361 -7.31 -4.49 10.04
C GLN A 361 -8.12 -4.43 11.34
N VAL A 362 -9.39 -4.81 11.31
CA VAL A 362 -10.23 -4.84 12.51
C VAL A 362 -9.70 -5.84 13.54
N GLN A 363 -9.30 -7.04 13.12
CA GLN A 363 -8.72 -8.02 14.04
C GLN A 363 -7.39 -7.56 14.64
N SER A 364 -6.57 -6.85 13.85
CA SER A 364 -5.35 -6.22 14.38
C SER A 364 -5.67 -5.18 15.46
N GLY A 365 -6.72 -4.38 15.24
CA GLY A 365 -7.23 -3.41 16.22
C GLY A 365 -7.80 -4.06 17.48
N GLU A 366 -8.43 -5.22 17.37
CA GLU A 366 -8.90 -6.04 18.49
C GLU A 366 -7.77 -6.77 19.26
N GLY A 367 -6.52 -6.71 18.72
CA GLY A 367 -5.34 -7.34 19.32
C GLY A 367 -5.12 -8.80 18.88
N ASP A 368 -5.96 -9.37 18.01
CA ASP A 368 -5.72 -10.69 17.42
C ASP A 368 -4.80 -10.57 16.19
N THR A 369 -3.56 -10.22 16.48
CA THR A 369 -2.53 -9.99 15.47
C THR A 369 -2.21 -11.22 14.63
N LYS A 370 -2.40 -12.44 15.17
CA LYS A 370 -2.16 -13.68 14.46
C LYS A 370 -3.23 -13.96 13.41
N ALA A 371 -4.50 -13.79 13.76
CA ALA A 371 -5.61 -13.93 12.81
C ALA A 371 -5.53 -12.84 11.74
N ALA A 372 -5.23 -11.59 12.15
CA ALA A 372 -5.01 -10.46 11.25
C ALA A 372 -3.93 -10.76 10.20
N GLU A 373 -2.78 -11.32 10.61
CA GLU A 373 -1.69 -11.67 9.70
C GLU A 373 -2.13 -12.66 8.62
N GLY A 374 -2.90 -13.67 8.99
CA GLY A 374 -3.43 -14.66 8.04
C GLY A 374 -4.30 -14.02 6.96
N LEU A 375 -5.24 -13.17 7.36
CA LEU A 375 -6.16 -12.46 6.46
C LEU A 375 -5.43 -11.46 5.54
N LEU A 376 -4.53 -10.67 6.11
CA LEU A 376 -3.74 -9.69 5.35
C LEU A 376 -2.82 -10.36 4.32
N ARG A 377 -2.25 -11.54 4.65
CA ARG A 377 -1.46 -12.31 3.67
C ARG A 377 -2.32 -12.92 2.57
N GLU A 378 -3.54 -13.34 2.88
CA GLU A 378 -4.49 -13.83 1.87
C GLU A 378 -4.89 -12.69 0.92
N ALA A 379 -5.19 -11.48 1.44
CA ALA A 379 -5.45 -10.29 0.65
C ALA A 379 -4.27 -9.94 -0.27
N LEU A 380 -3.06 -9.87 0.29
CA LEU A 380 -1.81 -9.61 -0.44
C LEU A 380 -1.58 -10.61 -1.58
N ALA A 381 -1.83 -11.90 -1.34
CA ALA A 381 -1.66 -12.93 -2.36
C ALA A 381 -2.63 -12.71 -3.53
N ILE A 382 -3.88 -12.34 -3.25
CA ILE A 382 -4.88 -12.02 -4.28
C ILE A 382 -4.45 -10.77 -5.05
N HIS A 383 -4.11 -9.66 -4.37
CA HIS A 383 -3.73 -8.41 -5.05
C HIS A 383 -2.47 -8.58 -5.91
N ARG A 384 -1.48 -9.37 -5.46
CA ARG A 384 -0.31 -9.71 -6.29
C ARG A 384 -0.70 -10.50 -7.55
N GLY A 385 -1.73 -11.36 -7.46
CA GLY A 385 -2.26 -12.13 -8.58
C GLY A 385 -3.02 -11.31 -9.61
N LEU A 386 -3.57 -10.16 -9.22
CA LEU A 386 -4.33 -9.26 -10.10
C LEU A 386 -3.44 -8.40 -11.02
N GLY A 387 -2.14 -8.30 -10.76
CA GLY A 387 -1.18 -7.66 -11.65
C GLY A 387 -0.98 -6.15 -11.38
N GLU A 388 -0.57 -5.41 -12.43
CA GLU A 388 -0.11 -4.02 -12.29
C GLU A 388 -1.17 -3.05 -11.75
N GLU A 389 -2.45 -3.26 -12.07
CA GLU A 389 -3.55 -2.40 -11.62
C GLU A 389 -3.73 -2.41 -10.11
N SER A 390 -3.32 -3.50 -9.44
CA SER A 390 -3.44 -3.68 -7.98
C SER A 390 -2.18 -3.34 -7.20
N ARG A 391 -1.16 -2.73 -7.82
CA ARG A 391 0.11 -2.42 -7.11
C ARG A 391 -0.09 -1.50 -5.91
N ALA A 392 -0.99 -0.54 -6.00
CA ALA A 392 -1.31 0.33 -4.87
C ALA A 392 -1.94 -0.45 -3.70
N ASP A 393 -2.78 -1.44 -4.02
CA ASP A 393 -3.38 -2.32 -3.02
C ASP A 393 -2.34 -3.25 -2.39
N VAL A 394 -1.40 -3.77 -3.19
CA VAL A 394 -0.25 -4.55 -2.69
C VAL A 394 0.57 -3.74 -1.69
N ALA A 395 0.83 -2.46 -1.97
CA ALA A 395 1.53 -1.59 -1.03
C ALA A 395 0.74 -1.41 0.27
N ARG A 396 -0.56 -1.19 0.18
CA ARG A 396 -1.46 -1.06 1.34
C ARG A 396 -1.48 -2.32 2.21
N ASP A 397 -1.54 -3.51 1.58
CA ASP A 397 -1.50 -4.78 2.31
C ASP A 397 -0.16 -4.97 3.05
N LEU A 398 0.95 -4.59 2.41
CA LEU A 398 2.28 -4.64 3.01
C LEU A 398 2.43 -3.64 4.17
N GLU A 399 1.84 -2.45 4.06
CA GLU A 399 1.77 -1.44 5.13
C GLU A 399 1.03 -1.99 6.35
N ALA A 400 -0.13 -2.63 6.12
CA ALA A 400 -0.91 -3.25 7.19
C ALA A 400 -0.18 -4.42 7.85
N LEU A 401 0.47 -5.28 7.06
CA LEU A 401 1.31 -6.36 7.58
C LEU A 401 2.52 -5.82 8.36
N SER A 402 3.10 -4.71 7.92
CA SER A 402 4.19 -4.03 8.64
C SER A 402 3.73 -3.51 10.00
N ALA A 403 2.56 -2.87 10.06
CA ALA A 403 1.97 -2.42 11.31
C ALA A 403 1.69 -3.60 12.25
N ASN A 404 1.11 -4.68 11.73
CA ASN A 404 0.84 -5.89 12.50
C ASN A 404 2.13 -6.54 13.05
N ALA A 405 3.19 -6.61 12.24
CA ALA A 405 4.50 -7.10 12.67
C ALA A 405 5.13 -6.19 13.76
N PHE A 406 4.95 -4.87 13.61
CA PHE A 406 5.41 -3.90 14.60
C PHE A 406 4.71 -4.11 15.97
N PHE A 407 3.39 -4.32 15.99
CA PHE A 407 2.64 -4.63 17.20
C PHE A 407 3.07 -5.97 17.84
N ASN A 408 3.47 -6.94 17.01
CA ASN A 408 4.05 -8.22 17.47
C ASN A 408 5.52 -8.12 17.89
N HIS A 409 6.10 -6.90 17.92
CA HIS A 409 7.52 -6.66 18.20
C HIS A 409 8.49 -7.33 17.21
N ASP A 410 8.04 -7.80 16.05
CA ASP A 410 8.89 -8.24 14.95
C ASP A 410 9.32 -7.05 14.09
N LEU A 411 10.24 -6.25 14.64
CA LEU A 411 10.72 -5.03 14.00
C LEU A 411 11.49 -5.32 12.70
N ALA A 412 12.08 -6.50 12.57
CA ALA A 412 12.79 -6.90 11.36
C ALA A 412 11.81 -7.18 10.20
N ALA A 413 10.74 -7.94 10.46
CA ALA A 413 9.69 -8.15 9.49
C ALA A 413 8.97 -6.85 9.14
N ALA A 414 8.64 -6.02 10.13
CA ALA A 414 8.01 -4.72 9.93
C ALA A 414 8.82 -3.84 8.97
N ARG A 415 10.12 -3.72 9.21
CA ARG A 415 11.03 -2.95 8.35
C ARG A 415 11.07 -3.48 6.92
N LYS A 416 11.17 -4.79 6.74
CA LYS A 416 11.21 -5.41 5.41
C LYS A 416 9.93 -5.12 4.62
N LEU A 417 8.77 -5.27 5.26
CA LEU A 417 7.46 -5.07 4.65
C LEU A 417 7.24 -3.61 4.23
N VAL A 418 7.54 -2.66 5.12
CA VAL A 418 7.36 -1.24 4.78
C VAL A 418 8.38 -0.76 3.74
N MET A 419 9.58 -1.33 3.68
CA MET A 419 10.53 -1.02 2.60
C MET A 419 10.04 -1.50 1.24
N GLU A 420 9.42 -2.67 1.18
CA GLU A 420 8.79 -3.18 -0.04
C GLU A 420 7.61 -2.28 -0.45
N ALA A 421 6.74 -1.92 0.48
CA ALA A 421 5.63 -0.98 0.26
C ALA A 421 6.13 0.36 -0.28
N LEU A 422 7.16 0.95 0.36
CA LEU A 422 7.77 2.20 -0.06
C LEU A 422 8.31 2.13 -1.50
N GLY A 423 8.96 1.03 -1.88
CA GLY A 423 9.43 0.82 -3.25
C GLY A 423 8.29 0.84 -4.27
N ILE A 424 7.16 0.23 -3.94
CA ILE A 424 5.96 0.22 -4.78
C ILE A 424 5.34 1.63 -4.84
N ARG A 425 5.15 2.31 -3.70
CA ARG A 425 4.59 3.67 -3.63
C ARG A 425 5.41 4.66 -4.44
N LEU A 426 6.74 4.61 -4.33
CA LEU A 426 7.64 5.43 -5.14
C LEU A 426 7.47 5.20 -6.65
N ALA A 427 7.27 3.95 -7.06
CA ALA A 427 7.10 3.61 -8.47
C ALA A 427 5.72 3.98 -9.02
N VAL A 428 4.66 3.90 -8.20
CA VAL A 428 3.27 4.12 -8.62
C VAL A 428 2.86 5.59 -8.47
N GLU A 429 3.18 6.19 -7.33
CA GLU A 429 2.68 7.51 -6.93
C GLU A 429 3.75 8.61 -7.03
N GLY A 430 5.02 8.21 -7.07
CA GLY A 430 6.15 9.15 -7.12
C GLY A 430 6.57 9.68 -5.75
N GLU A 431 7.68 10.42 -5.77
CA GLU A 431 8.41 10.90 -4.60
C GLU A 431 7.57 11.81 -3.67
N ASN A 432 6.61 12.53 -4.23
CA ASN A 432 5.85 13.59 -3.54
C ASN A 432 4.51 13.11 -2.94
N SER A 433 4.22 11.81 -3.03
CA SER A 433 2.99 11.26 -2.47
C SER A 433 3.00 11.28 -0.94
N PRO A 434 1.86 11.60 -0.29
CA PRO A 434 1.69 11.45 1.15
C PRO A 434 1.98 10.02 1.64
N SER A 435 1.56 8.99 0.90
CA SER A 435 1.82 7.59 1.24
C SER A 435 3.31 7.27 1.33
N VAL A 436 4.14 7.89 0.49
CA VAL A 436 5.61 7.77 0.55
C VAL A 436 6.15 8.40 1.85
N THR A 437 5.63 9.56 2.24
CA THR A 437 5.97 10.20 3.53
C THR A 437 5.59 9.31 4.71
N ASP A 438 4.39 8.74 4.70
CA ASP A 438 3.90 7.85 5.77
C ASP A 438 4.78 6.60 5.91
N ASN A 439 5.15 5.97 4.80
CA ASN A 439 6.07 4.82 4.82
C ASN A 439 7.45 5.18 5.39
N ARG A 440 7.97 6.35 5.05
CA ARG A 440 9.25 6.84 5.60
C ARG A 440 9.16 7.16 7.08
N ASN A 441 8.05 7.74 7.53
CA ASN A 441 7.80 7.97 8.95
C ASN A 441 7.67 6.65 9.70
N THR A 442 7.03 5.64 9.10
CA THR A 442 6.97 4.28 9.65
C THR A 442 8.37 3.66 9.77
N LEU A 443 9.23 3.81 8.77
CA LEU A 443 10.63 3.35 8.85
C LEU A 443 11.38 4.04 9.99
N ALA A 444 11.21 5.35 10.17
CA ALA A 444 11.82 6.08 11.27
C ALA A 444 11.30 5.61 12.64
N THR A 445 9.99 5.31 12.74
CA THR A 445 9.37 4.76 13.95
C THR A 445 9.91 3.36 14.27
N ILE A 446 10.09 2.50 13.26
CA ILE A 446 10.68 1.17 13.42
C ILE A 446 12.15 1.28 13.84
N ALA A 447 12.93 2.18 13.24
CA ALA A 447 14.32 2.42 13.64
C ALA A 447 14.39 2.88 15.09
N TYR A 448 13.52 3.80 15.50
CA TYR A 448 13.40 4.25 16.89
C TYR A 448 13.06 3.09 17.84
N ALA A 449 12.06 2.27 17.50
CA ALA A 449 11.65 1.13 18.31
C ALA A 449 12.73 0.05 18.42
N SER A 450 13.60 -0.08 17.42
CA SER A 450 14.75 -0.99 17.41
C SER A 450 15.96 -0.47 18.17
N GLY A 451 15.89 0.77 18.71
CA GLY A 451 16.98 1.41 19.45
C GLY A 451 17.99 2.14 18.57
N ASP A 452 17.81 2.19 17.27
CA ASP A 452 18.62 3.03 16.36
C ASP A 452 18.16 4.48 16.41
N LEU A 453 18.47 5.14 17.53
CA LEU A 453 18.04 6.52 17.79
C LEU A 453 18.66 7.51 16.79
N LYS A 454 19.91 7.27 16.36
CA LYS A 454 20.58 8.15 15.38
C LYS A 454 19.97 8.00 13.99
N GLY A 455 19.74 6.77 13.55
CA GLY A 455 19.09 6.48 12.29
C GLY A 455 17.66 7.03 12.25
N ALA A 456 16.88 6.84 13.32
CA ALA A 456 15.53 7.38 13.43
C ALA A 456 15.51 8.91 13.35
N GLU A 457 16.41 9.61 14.07
CA GLU A 457 16.50 11.07 14.03
C GLU A 457 16.85 11.57 12.63
N ALA A 458 17.84 10.94 11.98
CA ALA A 458 18.23 11.28 10.61
C ALA A 458 17.06 11.11 9.61
N LEU A 459 16.30 10.02 9.75
CA LEU A 459 15.13 9.76 8.92
C LEU A 459 14.02 10.80 9.16
N TYR A 460 13.64 11.09 10.41
CA TYR A 460 12.60 12.09 10.69
C TYR A 460 13.01 13.49 10.23
N ARG A 461 14.27 13.92 10.48
CA ARG A 461 14.76 15.23 10.00
C ARG A 461 14.80 15.29 8.47
N GLY A 462 15.23 14.21 7.82
CA GLY A 462 15.25 14.08 6.36
C GLY A 462 13.86 14.15 5.75
N ASN A 463 12.89 13.44 6.36
CA ASN A 463 11.48 13.49 5.96
C ASN A 463 10.92 14.90 6.11
N LEU A 464 11.11 15.52 7.28
CA LEU A 464 10.63 16.88 7.55
C LEU A 464 11.18 17.88 6.53
N ALA A 465 12.50 17.91 6.31
CA ALA A 465 13.13 18.83 5.37
C ALA A 465 12.65 18.63 3.92
N ARG A 466 12.29 17.41 3.55
CA ARG A 466 11.74 17.08 2.25
C ARG A 466 10.27 17.52 2.14
N ASP A 467 9.46 17.19 3.14
CA ASP A 467 8.04 17.53 3.14
C ASP A 467 7.84 19.05 3.16
N GLU A 468 8.70 19.79 3.86
CA GLU A 468 8.73 21.26 3.81
C GLU A 468 8.98 21.82 2.39
N ARG A 469 9.84 21.16 1.60
CA ARG A 469 10.11 21.58 0.21
C ARG A 469 8.94 21.26 -0.73
N VAL A 470 8.26 20.14 -0.49
CA VAL A 470 7.20 19.64 -1.38
C VAL A 470 5.85 20.27 -1.06
N LEU A 471 5.50 20.29 0.23
CA LEU A 471 4.19 20.75 0.70
C LEU A 471 4.20 22.23 1.14
N GLY A 472 5.38 22.73 1.41
CA GLY A 472 5.58 24.05 2.03
C GLY A 472 5.56 24.01 3.56
N PRO A 473 6.20 25.02 4.22
CA PRO A 473 6.49 24.97 5.66
C PRO A 473 5.26 25.10 6.58
N LYS A 474 4.08 25.36 6.03
CA LYS A 474 2.82 25.52 6.78
C LYS A 474 1.80 24.42 6.50
N HIS A 475 2.18 23.37 5.76
CA HIS A 475 1.23 22.30 5.43
C HIS A 475 0.88 21.48 6.67
N PRO A 476 -0.41 21.14 6.91
CA PRO A 476 -0.83 20.43 8.13
C PRO A 476 -0.23 19.02 8.24
N ASP A 477 0.08 18.36 7.15
CA ASP A 477 0.68 17.01 7.16
C ASP A 477 2.09 16.98 7.76
N LEU A 478 2.77 18.14 7.87
CA LEU A 478 4.00 18.25 8.65
C LEU A 478 3.80 17.98 10.15
N GLY A 479 2.57 18.15 10.65
CA GLY A 479 2.24 18.00 12.07
C GLY A 479 2.66 16.66 12.63
N ILE A 480 2.36 15.57 11.91
CA ILE A 480 2.70 14.19 12.34
C ILE A 480 4.22 13.98 12.37
N THR A 481 4.93 14.38 11.31
CA THR A 481 6.39 14.23 11.25
C THR A 481 7.08 15.05 12.35
N LEU A 482 6.63 16.30 12.59
CA LEU A 482 7.10 17.17 13.66
C LEU A 482 6.86 16.54 15.04
N ASN A 483 5.64 16.01 15.26
CA ASN A 483 5.29 15.34 16.51
C ASN A 483 6.15 14.10 16.75
N ASN A 484 6.34 13.26 15.76
CA ASN A 484 7.10 12.01 15.90
C ASN A 484 8.58 12.31 16.23
N LEU A 485 9.17 13.29 15.55
CA LEU A 485 10.51 13.76 15.88
C LEU A 485 10.58 14.32 17.31
N ALA A 486 9.62 15.17 17.69
CA ALA A 486 9.56 15.75 19.01
C ALA A 486 9.34 14.69 20.10
N ARG A 487 8.47 13.69 19.86
CA ARG A 487 8.24 12.57 20.78
C ARG A 487 9.52 11.77 21.03
N MET A 488 10.26 11.45 19.97
CA MET A 488 11.56 10.78 20.10
C MET A 488 12.55 11.62 20.94
N LEU A 489 12.58 12.95 20.72
CA LEU A 489 13.42 13.85 21.50
C LEU A 489 12.98 13.95 22.99
N ILE A 490 11.66 13.91 23.25
CA ILE A 490 11.11 13.84 24.62
C ILE A 490 11.62 12.57 25.30
N ASP A 491 11.55 11.43 24.65
CA ASP A 491 12.00 10.15 25.20
C ASP A 491 13.52 10.15 25.49
N GLN A 492 14.31 10.93 24.71
CA GLN A 492 15.72 11.20 24.98
C GLN A 492 15.94 12.33 25.98
N ARG A 493 14.89 12.93 26.54
CA ARG A 493 14.91 14.08 27.46
C ARG A 493 15.54 15.36 26.87
N ARG A 494 15.52 15.48 25.54
CA ARG A 494 15.98 16.67 24.79
C ARG A 494 14.84 17.69 24.66
N PHE A 495 14.28 18.12 25.78
CA PHE A 495 13.06 18.96 25.84
C PHE A 495 13.25 20.33 25.17
N ALA A 496 14.46 20.89 25.20
CA ALA A 496 14.74 22.18 24.55
C ALA A 496 14.56 22.15 23.04
N GLU A 497 14.88 21.00 22.42
CA GLU A 497 14.69 20.79 20.97
C GLU A 497 13.27 20.36 20.63
N ALA A 498 12.64 19.57 21.49
CA ALA A 498 11.28 19.08 21.26
C ALA A 498 10.23 20.21 21.31
N GLY A 499 10.40 21.20 22.18
CA GLY A 499 9.42 22.26 22.40
C GLY A 499 9.04 23.04 21.14
N PRO A 500 10.00 23.64 20.44
CA PRO A 500 9.75 24.38 19.19
C PRO A 500 9.08 23.51 18.10
N LEU A 501 9.44 22.22 18.02
CA LEU A 501 8.82 21.29 17.06
C LEU A 501 7.34 21.06 17.38
N MET A 502 7.01 20.86 18.66
CA MET A 502 5.62 20.69 19.11
C MET A 502 4.77 21.93 18.90
N GLU A 503 5.30 23.12 19.22
CA GLU A 503 4.62 24.39 18.97
C GLU A 503 4.34 24.57 17.48
N ARG A 504 5.29 24.22 16.65
CA ARG A 504 5.12 24.27 15.20
C ARG A 504 4.11 23.24 14.71
N ALA A 505 4.12 21.99 15.23
CA ALA A 505 3.17 20.96 14.89
C ALA A 505 1.71 21.41 15.15
N ILE A 506 1.48 22.00 16.33
CA ILE A 506 0.18 22.56 16.70
C ILE A 506 -0.20 23.70 15.74
N ALA A 507 0.70 24.65 15.49
CA ALA A 507 0.42 25.81 14.67
C ALA A 507 0.05 25.46 13.22
N VAL A 508 0.71 24.47 12.59
CA VAL A 508 0.42 24.07 11.21
C VAL A 508 -0.92 23.34 11.10
N VAL A 509 -1.28 22.53 12.10
CA VAL A 509 -2.56 21.80 12.11
C VAL A 509 -3.73 22.74 12.41
N GLU A 510 -3.63 23.55 13.47
CA GLU A 510 -4.70 24.51 13.82
C GLU A 510 -4.93 25.56 12.74
N GLY A 511 -3.88 26.03 12.09
CA GLY A 511 -3.97 27.08 11.06
C GLY A 511 -4.70 26.64 9.81
N GLN A 512 -4.74 25.36 9.51
CA GLN A 512 -5.34 24.83 8.28
C GLN A 512 -6.59 23.95 8.52
N ARG A 513 -6.55 23.11 9.55
CA ARG A 513 -7.62 22.14 9.86
C ARG A 513 -8.55 22.60 11.00
N GLY A 514 -8.18 23.65 11.72
CA GLY A 514 -8.94 24.16 12.87
C GLY A 514 -8.51 23.53 14.20
N LYS A 515 -9.19 23.95 15.30
CA LYS A 515 -8.80 23.61 16.67
C LYS A 515 -9.38 22.29 17.19
N LYS A 516 -10.27 21.62 16.45
CA LYS A 516 -10.93 20.37 16.85
C LYS A 516 -10.48 19.19 16.00
N VAL A 517 -9.18 19.00 15.90
CA VAL A 517 -8.57 17.87 15.17
C VAL A 517 -8.05 16.86 16.17
N ASP A 518 -8.35 15.60 15.97
CA ASP A 518 -7.98 14.51 16.88
C ASP A 518 -6.47 14.46 17.20
N ASP A 519 -5.62 14.74 16.22
CA ASP A 519 -4.17 14.80 16.38
C ASP A 519 -3.73 15.79 17.47
N LEU A 520 -4.49 16.86 17.71
CA LEU A 520 -4.16 17.88 18.70
C LEU A 520 -4.21 17.35 20.13
N VAL A 521 -4.93 16.26 20.41
CA VAL A 521 -4.99 15.63 21.75
C VAL A 521 -3.58 15.27 22.21
N PHE A 522 -2.84 14.54 21.37
CA PHE A 522 -1.48 14.11 21.75
C PHE A 522 -0.44 15.17 21.46
N PHE A 523 -0.63 16.12 20.54
CA PHE A 523 0.28 17.23 20.33
C PHE A 523 0.33 18.15 21.56
N TYR A 524 -0.83 18.56 22.06
CA TYR A 524 -0.91 19.35 23.28
C TYR A 524 -0.41 18.58 24.51
N GLY A 525 -0.70 17.27 24.61
CA GLY A 525 -0.18 16.40 25.65
C GLY A 525 1.37 16.37 25.64
N ASN A 526 1.97 16.15 24.48
CA ASN A 526 3.44 16.15 24.35
C ASN A 526 4.07 17.52 24.64
N LEU A 527 3.45 18.62 24.18
CA LEU A 527 3.93 19.97 24.54
C LEU A 527 3.85 20.21 26.05
N ALA A 528 2.80 19.75 26.70
CA ALA A 528 2.64 19.83 28.14
C ALA A 528 3.74 19.05 28.89
N ILE A 529 4.09 17.83 28.41
CA ILE A 529 5.25 17.06 28.95
C ILE A 529 6.54 17.87 28.83
N VAL A 530 6.78 18.47 27.67
CA VAL A 530 7.96 19.33 27.45
C VAL A 530 7.99 20.50 28.45
N ARG A 531 6.87 21.20 28.61
CA ARG A 531 6.77 22.35 29.54
C ARG A 531 6.96 21.93 30.98
N SER A 532 6.34 20.83 31.41
CA SER A 532 6.48 20.28 32.75
C SER A 532 7.94 19.96 33.08
N ASN A 533 8.67 19.37 32.13
CA ASN A 533 10.05 18.92 32.35
C ASN A 533 11.13 19.99 32.03
N SER A 534 10.73 21.16 31.54
CA SER A 534 11.61 22.29 31.27
C SER A 534 11.54 23.37 32.37
N GLY A 535 11.09 23.03 33.56
CA GLY A 535 10.93 23.98 34.68
C GLY A 535 9.76 24.96 34.52
N ARG A 536 8.85 24.71 33.61
CA ARG A 536 7.68 25.54 33.30
C ARG A 536 6.37 24.85 33.65
N ALA A 537 6.28 24.18 34.80
CA ALA A 537 5.15 23.38 35.24
C ALA A 537 3.81 24.15 35.22
N ALA A 538 3.82 25.44 35.59
CA ALA A 538 2.63 26.29 35.53
C ALA A 538 2.06 26.42 34.10
N ALA A 539 2.90 26.40 33.07
CA ALA A 539 2.48 26.43 31.66
C ALA A 539 2.01 25.07 31.15
N ALA A 540 2.36 23.96 31.80
CA ALA A 540 1.92 22.62 31.40
C ALA A 540 0.46 22.35 31.75
N ALA A 541 -0.03 22.81 32.89
CA ALA A 541 -1.37 22.52 33.37
C ALA A 541 -2.50 22.94 32.41
N PRO A 542 -2.51 24.14 31.80
CA PRO A 542 -3.54 24.51 30.83
C PRO A 542 -3.45 23.70 29.52
N LEU A 543 -2.24 23.30 29.12
CA LEU A 543 -2.05 22.47 27.92
C LEU A 543 -2.61 21.04 28.12
N PHE A 544 -2.35 20.43 29.27
CA PHE A 544 -2.96 19.15 29.64
C PHE A 544 -4.49 19.25 29.77
N ALA A 545 -5.00 20.33 30.36
CA ALA A 545 -6.43 20.54 30.47
C ALA A 545 -7.09 20.65 29.07
N HIS A 546 -6.46 21.36 28.15
CA HIS A 546 -6.94 21.49 26.77
C HIS A 546 -6.90 20.16 26.02
N ALA A 547 -5.78 19.41 26.12
CA ALA A 547 -5.66 18.08 25.54
C ALA A 547 -6.71 17.12 26.08
N ALA A 548 -6.95 17.10 27.38
CA ALA A 548 -7.96 16.28 28.01
C ALA A 548 -9.39 16.68 27.60
N GLN A 549 -9.67 17.97 27.46
CA GLN A 549 -10.94 18.47 26.97
C GLN A 549 -11.21 17.96 25.53
N LEU A 550 -10.25 18.15 24.63
CA LEU A 550 -10.35 17.63 23.25
C LEU A 550 -10.56 16.12 23.23
N GLY A 551 -9.79 15.39 24.03
CA GLY A 551 -9.92 13.94 24.14
C GLY A 551 -11.30 13.47 24.63
N ARG A 552 -11.94 14.20 25.56
CA ARG A 552 -13.31 13.92 26.00
C ARG A 552 -14.34 14.27 24.92
N GLU A 553 -14.16 15.40 24.21
CA GLU A 553 -15.07 15.82 23.14
C GLU A 553 -15.06 14.83 21.95
N THR A 554 -13.92 14.22 21.66
CA THR A 554 -13.74 13.33 20.52
C THR A 554 -13.80 11.83 20.87
N GLY A 555 -13.77 11.48 22.16
CA GLY A 555 -13.63 10.08 22.59
C GLY A 555 -12.27 9.49 22.25
N HIS A 556 -11.22 10.32 22.19
CA HIS A 556 -9.92 9.92 21.68
C HIS A 556 -9.19 8.91 22.59
N PRO A 557 -8.62 7.80 22.06
CA PRO A 557 -7.97 6.76 22.88
C PRO A 557 -6.80 7.28 23.73
N MET A 558 -6.13 8.36 23.30
CA MET A 558 -5.03 8.98 24.06
C MET A 558 -5.51 9.76 25.30
N LEU A 559 -6.82 9.89 25.55
CA LEU A 559 -7.31 10.60 26.73
C LEU A 559 -6.74 10.00 28.03
N GLY A 560 -6.80 8.68 28.20
CA GLY A 560 -6.25 8.00 29.37
C GLY A 560 -4.77 8.28 29.60
N PRO A 561 -3.89 8.07 28.62
CA PRO A 561 -2.47 8.45 28.70
C PRO A 561 -2.23 9.94 29.01
N VAL A 562 -2.95 10.86 28.37
CA VAL A 562 -2.82 12.31 28.63
C VAL A 562 -3.19 12.65 30.06
N LEU A 563 -4.26 12.07 30.61
CA LEU A 563 -4.65 12.25 32.00
C LEU A 563 -3.60 11.71 32.98
N ASN A 564 -2.98 10.57 32.65
CA ASN A 564 -1.89 10.01 33.45
C ASN A 564 -0.67 10.94 33.50
N ASP A 565 -0.26 11.49 32.34
CA ASP A 565 0.88 12.41 32.24
C ASP A 565 0.56 13.76 32.93
N ALA A 566 -0.69 14.22 32.83
CA ALA A 566 -1.19 15.39 33.57
C ALA A 566 -1.14 15.18 35.09
N ALA A 567 -1.51 13.98 35.53
CA ALA A 567 -1.46 13.60 36.95
C ALA A 567 -0.04 13.60 37.50
N GLU A 568 0.91 13.00 36.74
CA GLU A 568 2.32 13.03 37.11
C GLU A 568 2.83 14.46 37.24
N SER A 569 2.50 15.32 36.25
CA SER A 569 2.85 16.73 36.27
C SER A 569 2.28 17.47 37.49
N ALA A 570 1.01 17.24 37.81
CA ALA A 570 0.33 17.83 38.96
C ALA A 570 0.97 17.38 40.29
N CYS A 571 1.22 16.09 40.43
CA CYS A 571 1.86 15.54 41.64
C CYS A 571 3.33 16.02 41.80
N ASN A 572 4.06 16.19 40.71
CA ASN A 572 5.41 16.75 40.74
C ASN A 572 5.40 18.25 41.13
N ALA A 573 4.31 18.97 40.82
CA ALA A 573 4.11 20.37 41.23
C ALA A 573 3.54 20.51 42.66
N GLY A 574 3.25 19.38 43.35
CA GLY A 574 2.72 19.38 44.72
C GLY A 574 1.18 19.30 44.80
N ASP A 575 0.45 19.38 43.69
CA ASP A 575 -1.01 19.24 43.65
C ASP A 575 -1.41 17.75 43.55
N THR A 576 -1.17 17.04 44.66
CA THR A 576 -1.40 15.60 44.74
C THR A 576 -2.91 15.24 44.69
N GLY A 577 -3.76 16.12 45.18
CA GLY A 577 -5.20 15.93 45.15
C GLY A 577 -5.75 15.88 43.72
N ARG A 578 -5.36 16.88 42.93
CA ARG A 578 -5.68 16.93 41.49
C ARG A 578 -5.08 15.75 40.74
N GLY A 579 -3.81 15.40 41.04
CA GLY A 579 -3.13 14.28 40.40
C GLY A 579 -3.88 12.96 40.61
N LEU A 580 -4.31 12.67 41.86
CA LEU A 580 -5.06 11.45 42.17
C LEU A 580 -6.42 11.43 41.46
N ALA A 581 -7.13 12.56 41.41
CA ALA A 581 -8.41 12.66 40.72
C ALA A 581 -8.27 12.38 39.20
N LEU A 582 -7.21 12.89 38.56
CA LEU A 582 -6.91 12.61 37.15
C LEU A 582 -6.60 11.13 36.90
N LEU A 583 -5.91 10.46 37.84
CA LEU A 583 -5.64 9.03 37.78
C LEU A 583 -6.88 8.18 37.96
N ASP A 584 -7.86 8.64 38.78
CA ASP A 584 -9.15 7.96 38.91
C ASP A 584 -9.95 8.01 37.61
N GLU A 585 -9.90 9.12 36.90
CA GLU A 585 -10.48 9.24 35.55
C GLU A 585 -9.73 8.42 34.49
N ALA A 586 -8.38 8.40 34.54
CA ALA A 586 -7.55 7.68 33.56
C ALA A 586 -7.65 6.16 33.65
N ALA A 587 -7.86 5.61 34.86
CA ALA A 587 -7.79 4.18 35.12
C ALA A 587 -8.77 3.33 34.29
N PRO A 588 -10.07 3.65 34.21
CA PRO A 588 -11.01 2.89 33.37
C PRO A 588 -10.67 2.98 31.89
N LEU A 589 -10.25 4.14 31.41
CA LEU A 589 -9.86 4.36 30.02
C LEU A 589 -8.62 3.52 29.63
N ILE A 590 -7.59 3.53 30.48
CA ILE A 590 -6.39 2.71 30.24
C ILE A 590 -6.72 1.21 30.34
N GLY A 591 -7.61 0.81 31.24
CA GLY A 591 -8.05 -0.58 31.37
C GLY A 591 -8.82 -1.07 30.14
N GLN A 592 -9.64 -0.22 29.54
CA GLN A 592 -10.44 -0.54 28.37
C GLN A 592 -9.63 -0.48 27.07
N ASP A 593 -8.98 0.65 26.80
CA ASP A 593 -8.37 0.92 25.49
C ASP A 593 -7.00 0.27 25.34
N TYR A 594 -6.34 -0.10 26.43
CA TYR A 594 -4.98 -0.62 26.44
C TYR A 594 -4.81 -1.96 27.15
N ALA A 595 -5.85 -2.78 27.20
CA ALA A 595 -5.81 -4.10 27.84
C ALA A 595 -4.68 -4.99 27.28
N ALA A 596 -4.36 -4.88 25.97
CA ALA A 596 -3.27 -5.59 25.32
C ALA A 596 -1.86 -5.02 25.63
N THR A 597 -1.76 -3.90 26.35
CA THR A 597 -0.48 -3.23 26.69
C THR A 597 -0.32 -3.07 28.20
N PRO A 598 -0.04 -4.17 28.94
CA PRO A 598 -0.04 -4.19 30.43
C PRO A 598 0.88 -3.16 31.07
N TRP A 599 1.97 -2.74 30.40
CA TRP A 599 2.88 -1.74 30.89
C TRP A 599 2.21 -0.37 31.08
N ARG A 600 1.14 -0.05 30.34
CA ARG A 600 0.42 1.24 30.54
C ARG A 600 -0.35 1.26 31.86
N ALA A 601 -1.00 0.18 32.21
CA ALA A 601 -1.64 0.02 33.51
C ALA A 601 -0.62 0.03 34.65
N ALA A 602 0.54 -0.62 34.44
CA ALA A 602 1.66 -0.58 35.39
C ALA A 602 2.20 0.84 35.54
N TRP A 603 2.35 1.59 34.43
CA TRP A 603 2.80 2.99 34.48
C TRP A 603 1.82 3.88 35.23
N LEU A 604 0.51 3.74 34.98
CA LEU A 604 -0.52 4.45 35.77
C LEU A 604 -0.41 4.13 37.26
N GLY A 605 -0.26 2.86 37.61
CA GLY A 605 -0.06 2.43 39.00
C GLY A 605 1.21 3.04 39.61
N ASN A 606 2.28 3.11 38.84
CA ASN A 606 3.56 3.70 39.27
C ASN A 606 3.44 5.21 39.56
N VAL A 607 2.79 5.96 38.67
CA VAL A 607 2.47 7.39 38.85
C VAL A 607 1.56 7.59 40.06
N ARG A 608 0.54 6.75 40.23
CA ARG A 608 -0.34 6.78 41.41
C ARG A 608 0.43 6.56 42.69
N GLY A 609 1.35 5.60 42.71
CA GLY A 609 2.22 5.34 43.84
C GLY A 609 3.08 6.55 44.20
N ALA A 610 3.65 7.22 43.21
CA ALA A 610 4.41 8.43 43.38
C ALA A 610 3.57 9.60 43.93
N CYS A 611 2.33 9.77 43.42
CA CYS A 611 1.39 10.76 43.93
C CYS A 611 1.06 10.51 45.41
N LEU A 612 0.74 9.25 45.77
CA LEU A 612 0.44 8.86 47.15
C LEU A 612 1.63 9.12 48.09
N ALA A 613 2.84 8.77 47.68
CA ALA A 613 4.02 9.01 48.49
C ALA A 613 4.24 10.52 48.76
N ARG A 614 4.02 11.37 47.73
CA ARG A 614 4.09 12.85 47.88
C ARG A 614 2.92 13.41 48.73
N ALA A 615 1.78 12.76 48.70
CA ALA A 615 0.63 13.11 49.56
C ALA A 615 0.78 12.66 51.04
N GLY A 616 1.94 12.11 51.40
CA GLY A 616 2.20 11.61 52.76
C GLY A 616 1.80 10.14 53.01
N ARG A 617 1.14 9.49 52.06
CA ARG A 617 0.73 8.08 52.10
C ARG A 617 1.85 7.15 51.62
N ARG A 618 3.02 7.24 52.29
CA ARG A 618 4.27 6.61 51.83
C ARG A 618 4.18 5.09 51.72
N ALA A 619 3.54 4.40 52.67
CA ALA A 619 3.49 2.94 52.63
C ALA A 619 2.66 2.43 51.43
N GLU A 620 1.55 3.05 51.15
CA GLU A 620 0.70 2.71 49.99
C GLU A 620 1.40 3.04 48.70
N GLY A 621 2.05 4.21 48.62
CA GLY A 621 2.84 4.62 47.48
C GLY A 621 4.00 3.65 47.18
N ALA A 622 4.73 3.24 48.21
CA ALA A 622 5.83 2.28 48.09
C ALA A 622 5.34 0.91 47.56
N ALA A 623 4.23 0.42 48.08
CA ALA A 623 3.65 -0.85 47.63
C ALA A 623 3.35 -0.82 46.10
N LEU A 624 2.66 0.22 45.62
CA LEU A 624 2.32 0.39 44.22
C LEU A 624 3.57 0.54 43.29
N ILE A 625 4.53 1.40 43.69
CA ILE A 625 5.76 1.60 42.91
C ILE A 625 6.50 0.26 42.78
N THR A 626 6.66 -0.48 43.89
CA THR A 626 7.35 -1.78 43.86
C THR A 626 6.62 -2.81 43.01
N GLN A 627 5.30 -2.89 43.13
CA GLN A 627 4.47 -3.84 42.36
C GLN A 627 4.56 -3.60 40.86
N THR A 628 4.65 -2.34 40.43
CA THR A 628 4.54 -1.97 39.00
C THR A 628 5.88 -1.79 38.32
N ALA A 629 6.98 -1.66 39.08
CA ALA A 629 8.32 -1.35 38.56
C ALA A 629 8.78 -2.32 37.47
N ALA A 630 8.71 -3.62 37.71
CA ALA A 630 9.21 -4.64 36.77
C ALA A 630 8.55 -4.55 35.38
N ALA A 631 7.25 -4.32 35.31
CA ALA A 631 6.53 -4.24 34.05
C ALA A 631 6.88 -2.97 33.24
N VAL A 632 7.22 -1.87 33.95
CA VAL A 632 7.68 -0.64 33.30
C VAL A 632 9.14 -0.77 32.84
N GLU A 633 10.01 -1.36 33.69
CA GLU A 633 11.43 -1.60 33.36
C GLU A 633 11.62 -2.54 32.18
N GLN A 634 10.80 -3.54 32.06
CA GLN A 634 10.84 -4.46 30.92
C GLN A 634 10.62 -3.71 29.58
N ARG A 635 9.82 -2.64 29.58
CA ARG A 635 9.48 -1.89 28.38
C ARG A 635 10.38 -0.69 28.12
N TRP A 636 10.84 -0.01 29.16
CA TRP A 636 11.53 1.28 29.07
C TRP A 636 12.92 1.28 29.69
N ALA A 637 13.92 1.55 28.85
CA ALA A 637 15.30 1.69 29.34
C ALA A 637 15.42 2.87 30.33
N PRO A 638 16.29 2.76 31.33
CA PRO A 638 16.47 3.81 32.36
C PRO A 638 16.76 5.21 31.81
N ALA A 639 17.43 5.32 30.68
CA ALA A 639 17.80 6.62 30.09
C ALA A 639 16.63 7.34 29.42
N THR A 640 15.51 6.63 29.12
CA THR A 640 14.32 7.20 28.51
C THR A 640 13.55 8.10 29.46
N PHE A 641 12.61 8.89 28.93
CA PHE A 641 11.76 9.77 29.74
C PHE A 641 11.02 8.99 30.83
N ILE A 642 10.26 7.94 30.46
CA ILE A 642 9.50 7.11 31.40
C ILE A 642 10.43 6.35 32.37
N GLY A 643 11.52 5.77 31.89
CA GLY A 643 12.49 5.06 32.74
C GLY A 643 13.17 5.97 33.75
N ALA A 644 13.43 7.23 33.38
CA ALA A 644 14.01 8.22 34.33
C ALA A 644 12.96 8.68 35.37
N ALA A 645 11.72 8.89 34.95
CA ALA A 645 10.62 9.23 35.87
C ALA A 645 10.39 8.11 36.89
N MET A 646 10.36 6.85 36.42
CA MET A 646 10.21 5.67 37.29
C MET A 646 11.35 5.60 38.35
N ARG A 647 12.61 5.83 37.95
CA ARG A 647 13.71 5.90 38.95
C ARG A 647 13.52 7.02 39.94
N ALA A 648 13.01 8.18 39.50
CA ALA A 648 12.67 9.27 40.43
C ALA A 648 11.57 8.83 41.42
N HIS A 649 10.56 8.07 40.96
CA HIS A 649 9.54 7.51 41.85
C HIS A 649 10.11 6.50 42.83
N GLN A 650 11.00 5.61 42.41
CA GLN A 650 11.73 4.70 43.31
C GLN A 650 12.59 5.47 44.35
N GLY A 651 13.12 6.63 43.97
CA GLY A 651 13.82 7.53 44.86
C GLY A 651 12.98 8.09 46.01
N LEU A 652 11.66 8.17 45.86
CA LEU A 652 10.72 8.59 46.91
C LEU A 652 10.56 7.54 48.04
N LEU A 653 11.05 6.32 47.81
CA LEU A 653 11.01 5.22 48.78
C LEU A 653 12.17 5.22 49.75
N ARG A 654 13.21 5.99 49.42
CA ARG A 654 14.39 6.21 50.29
C ARG A 654 14.16 7.44 51.17
#